data_ddc9784d3063859163ec951933993251
#
_entry.id   ddc9784d3063859163ec951933993251
#
_cell.length_a   1.000
_cell.length_b   1.000
_cell.length_c   1.000
_cell.angle_alpha   90.00
_cell.angle_beta   90.00
_cell.angle_gamma   90.00
#
_symmetry.space_group_name_H-M   'P 1'
#
loop_
_entity.id
_entity.type
_entity.pdbx_description
1 polymer ?
#
loop_
_entity_poly.entity_id
_entity_poly.type
_entity_poly.pdbx_seq_one_letter_code
_entity_poly.pdbx_strand_id
1 'polypeptide(L)'
;MKPSIQKSLLATAVVCALSTESAFAQLEEVIVTAERREANLQETPISIQVLSSEEIQSRGIKSAMDLVDQVAGVQGYAPPGTTSDVGLNIRGIGDGSPNLSVDPGTARYIDGVYIGKVVGSGMDITDLQRIEILKGPQGTLYGRNTIAGAINFVSKAPSDELAVDLRATAGNYNQRDLSGRIDVPLTDNLRVAASYYQRDRDAFWDNTNPFQDGFNSTDRSGYRMALQWDLTDRLTVDYIYTKDDVSDERDNHSVVSGLNPTYAAVAGYAGAGGDLTAVPIESDSRLQTVGGIASFVQAFVLPNLPAPQVGQYLQWSADYAAWGQGVLDGTSQNPGTGSSDFDSFNSQSTEAHTFKAQFELTDNIDIKYIYGHREVSAYTSQDLDGMNNSVSGGVMHDLVLQTIGGAFLGGVVPSQIELAPGFVLPIADAATENVLLGLLMVDTINEFGSAPVFSTYALNEYEQDSHELQIVGTSGNIDWAAGFFYWEDEGSFRNVQNATFPLANGSQGRSFDNGGDAWSVFGEATWRPGDGKLALTAGLRYTEENKDMTWLWRDAALGGVGGYVSAAIQEAAALALQGVVINIPRDLGAGYVWSLDDLDTIPETEGIYGQSEKQRFDNTSGRLVAQYNFTDNFNIYASYTTGYRAGGFNGGSYNRITSTGDAFDEETIESMEVGFKSVLADGRLRLNASLYSYDYDDVQISTVKSDANGLSTEIDNAAKLSREGLEVEAAWLITDRLQLTANYSYIDGSYDAFPPYLGLTITPTEGLAPENSAYVALDWDVLRRGKHVVSFNLSGNYQDATQSIGASTSLYTAAGQPQIPVNFQQPVNQSRTLVNTRLTWAYEADGGTEVRVSAWGQNITDEDYRTFGYNLGADLGLPVHQWGNPATYGVDISVSM
;
A
#
# COMPACT_ATOMS: atom_id res chain seq x y z
N MET A 1 -32.32 26.81 -13.78
CA MET A 1 -33.13 27.75 -12.98
C MET A 1 -32.87 27.49 -11.51
N LYS A 2 -32.07 28.33 -10.98
CA LYS A 2 -31.82 28.93 -9.67
C LYS A 2 -31.18 28.08 -8.57
N PRO A 3 -29.92 28.36 -8.27
CA PRO A 3 -29.29 28.09 -6.99
C PRO A 3 -29.19 29.42 -6.19
N SER A 4 -30.28 29.98 -5.68
CA SER A 4 -30.21 31.22 -4.91
C SER A 4 -30.91 31.18 -3.55
N ILE A 5 -31.50 30.07 -3.16
CA ILE A 5 -32.23 29.95 -1.88
C ILE A 5 -31.41 29.27 -0.79
N GLN A 6 -30.43 28.45 -1.14
CA GLN A 6 -29.59 27.75 -0.15
C GLN A 6 -28.55 28.64 0.55
N LYS A 7 -28.11 29.73 -0.08
CA LYS A 7 -27.13 30.65 0.53
C LYS A 7 -27.69 31.55 1.62
N SER A 8 -29.00 31.76 1.65
CA SER A 8 -29.64 32.65 2.67
C SER A 8 -29.97 31.95 3.98
N LEU A 9 -30.15 30.63 3.98
CA LEU A 9 -30.45 29.87 5.19
C LEU A 9 -29.25 29.64 6.10
N LEU A 10 -28.05 29.46 5.50
CA LEU A 10 -26.82 29.33 6.27
C LEU A 10 -26.40 30.63 6.97
N ALA A 11 -26.64 31.79 6.36
CA ALA A 11 -26.27 33.08 6.93
C ALA A 11 -27.17 33.48 8.10
N THR A 12 -28.43 33.03 8.16
CA THR A 12 -29.38 33.40 9.22
C THR A 12 -29.22 32.50 10.45
N ALA A 13 -28.76 31.28 10.33
CA ALA A 13 -28.49 30.38 11.46
C ALA A 13 -27.28 30.84 12.32
N VAL A 14 -26.31 31.46 11.69
CA VAL A 14 -25.08 31.93 12.36
C VAL A 14 -25.32 33.17 13.22
N VAL A 15 -26.31 34.02 12.92
CA VAL A 15 -26.55 35.30 13.62
C VAL A 15 -27.38 35.14 14.90
N CYS A 16 -28.14 34.06 15.10
CA CYS A 16 -29.02 33.89 16.29
C CYS A 16 -28.34 33.23 17.51
N ALA A 17 -27.08 32.88 17.47
CA ALA A 17 -26.38 32.18 18.56
C ALA A 17 -25.52 33.10 19.48
N LEU A 18 -25.53 34.40 19.26
CA LEU A 18 -24.63 35.32 19.96
C LEU A 18 -25.34 36.12 21.08
N SER A 19 -25.62 35.47 22.22
CA SER A 19 -25.73 36.19 23.52
C SER A 19 -25.98 35.24 24.69
N THR A 20 -24.90 34.85 25.39
CA THR A 20 -24.91 34.67 26.88
C THR A 20 -23.44 34.69 27.34
N GLU A 21 -23.13 35.51 28.34
CA GLU A 21 -21.83 35.53 28.99
C GLU A 21 -21.58 34.17 29.66
N SER A 22 -20.58 33.44 29.19
CA SER A 22 -20.08 32.20 29.79
C SER A 22 -18.56 32.26 29.85
N ALA A 23 -17.95 31.66 30.82
CA ALA A 23 -16.52 31.36 30.80
C ALA A 23 -16.21 30.74 29.47
N PHE A 24 -15.43 31.41 28.64
CA PHE A 24 -15.16 30.95 27.27
C PHE A 24 -14.40 29.64 27.33
N ALA A 25 -14.97 28.55 26.73
CA ALA A 25 -14.23 27.36 26.52
C ALA A 25 -13.02 27.67 25.61
N GLN A 26 -11.87 27.16 25.96
CA GLN A 26 -10.63 27.27 25.20
C GLN A 26 -10.37 25.90 24.54
N LEU A 27 -9.65 25.91 23.42
CA LEU A 27 -9.14 24.67 22.82
C LEU A 27 -8.15 24.03 23.80
N GLU A 28 -8.21 22.71 23.91
CA GLU A 28 -7.29 21.95 24.74
C GLU A 28 -5.84 22.11 24.26
N GLU A 29 -4.92 22.12 25.21
CA GLU A 29 -3.51 22.07 24.95
C GLU A 29 -3.14 20.69 24.44
N VAL A 30 -2.44 20.62 23.30
CA VAL A 30 -2.03 19.35 22.69
C VAL A 30 -0.55 19.10 22.99
N ILE A 31 -0.28 18.01 23.69
CA ILE A 31 1.09 17.57 24.00
C ILE A 31 1.55 16.57 22.95
N VAL A 32 2.76 16.73 22.46
CA VAL A 32 3.42 15.89 21.47
C VAL A 32 4.76 15.36 21.98
N THR A 33 5.23 14.28 21.37
CA THR A 33 6.55 13.68 21.67
C THR A 33 7.53 13.79 20.50
N ALA A 34 7.24 14.67 19.56
CA ALA A 34 7.97 14.86 18.32
C ALA A 34 9.47 15.16 18.47
N GLU A 35 9.88 15.78 19.58
CA GLU A 35 11.28 16.09 19.91
C GLU A 35 11.89 15.11 20.93
N ARG A 36 11.39 13.87 21.00
CA ARG A 36 11.78 12.83 21.97
C ARG A 36 11.53 13.23 23.43
N ARG A 37 10.81 14.32 23.65
CA ARG A 37 10.32 14.84 24.94
C ARG A 37 8.89 15.34 24.77
N GLU A 38 8.16 15.39 25.84
CA GLU A 38 6.85 16.03 25.87
C GLU A 38 7.01 17.54 25.65
N ALA A 39 6.31 18.05 24.69
CA ALA A 39 6.29 19.47 24.35
C ALA A 39 4.90 19.90 23.90
N ASN A 40 4.57 21.19 24.07
CA ASN A 40 3.34 21.74 23.53
C ASN A 40 3.43 21.80 21.99
N LEU A 41 2.39 21.34 21.30
CA LEU A 41 2.27 21.41 19.83
C LEU A 41 2.57 22.83 19.30
N GLN A 42 2.14 23.87 20.00
CA GLN A 42 2.33 25.25 19.56
C GLN A 42 3.77 25.75 19.73
N GLU A 43 4.56 25.11 20.58
CA GLU A 43 5.97 25.44 20.81
C GLU A 43 6.93 24.63 19.94
N THR A 44 6.45 23.54 19.33
CA THR A 44 7.26 22.64 18.49
C THR A 44 7.39 23.19 17.07
N PRO A 45 8.59 23.59 16.61
CA PRO A 45 8.79 24.31 15.33
C PRO A 45 8.92 23.35 14.14
N ILE A 46 7.89 22.57 13.90
CA ILE A 46 7.70 21.66 12.74
C ILE A 46 6.23 21.64 12.34
N SER A 47 5.95 21.28 11.09
CA SER A 47 4.60 20.93 10.66
C SER A 47 4.23 19.56 11.23
N ILE A 48 3.28 19.55 12.16
CA ILE A 48 2.82 18.35 12.86
C ILE A 48 1.31 18.42 13.07
N GLN A 49 0.63 17.36 12.70
CA GLN A 49 -0.79 17.16 12.99
C GLN A 49 -0.97 16.08 14.05
N VAL A 50 -1.89 16.31 14.96
CA VAL A 50 -2.20 15.37 16.04
C VAL A 50 -3.68 15.04 15.99
N LEU A 51 -3.99 13.76 16.09
CA LEU A 51 -5.35 13.25 16.28
C LEU A 51 -5.45 12.68 17.69
N SER A 52 -6.32 13.26 18.49
CA SER A 52 -6.59 12.79 19.86
C SER A 52 -7.42 11.52 19.88
N SER A 53 -7.46 10.81 21.01
CA SER A 53 -8.31 9.63 21.20
C SER A 53 -9.79 9.92 20.90
N GLU A 54 -10.28 11.12 21.25
CA GLU A 54 -11.65 11.52 20.97
C GLU A 54 -11.89 11.74 19.47
N GLU A 55 -10.95 12.37 18.77
CA GLU A 55 -11.00 12.54 17.32
C GLU A 55 -10.92 11.22 16.58
N ILE A 56 -10.03 10.31 17.00
CA ILE A 56 -9.92 8.95 16.44
C ILE A 56 -11.26 8.23 16.54
N GLN A 57 -11.92 8.29 17.70
CA GLN A 57 -13.21 7.64 17.93
C GLN A 57 -14.36 8.32 17.18
N SER A 58 -14.46 9.66 17.24
CA SER A 58 -15.55 10.42 16.61
C SER A 58 -15.53 10.35 15.10
N ARG A 59 -14.32 10.31 14.51
CA ARG A 59 -14.12 10.20 13.07
C ARG A 59 -14.17 8.74 12.57
N GLY A 60 -14.17 7.76 13.49
CA GLY A 60 -14.23 6.33 13.17
C GLY A 60 -12.95 5.79 12.53
N ILE A 61 -11.78 6.35 12.90
CA ILE A 61 -10.47 5.87 12.46
C ILE A 61 -10.20 4.53 13.12
N LYS A 62 -9.98 3.50 12.34
CA LYS A 62 -9.79 2.12 12.80
C LYS A 62 -8.45 1.52 12.38
N SER A 63 -7.84 2.05 11.32
CA SER A 63 -6.59 1.58 10.74
C SER A 63 -5.69 2.73 10.29
N ALA A 64 -4.44 2.43 9.98
CA ALA A 64 -3.52 3.43 9.41
C ALA A 64 -4.00 3.94 8.04
N MET A 65 -4.76 3.13 7.28
CA MET A 65 -5.33 3.55 5.99
C MET A 65 -6.40 4.63 6.14
N ASP A 66 -7.16 4.64 7.23
CA ASP A 66 -8.19 5.64 7.47
C ASP A 66 -7.62 7.06 7.68
N LEU A 67 -6.30 7.18 7.99
CA LEU A 67 -5.62 8.48 8.10
C LEU A 67 -5.62 9.26 6.79
N VAL A 68 -5.60 8.56 5.66
CA VAL A 68 -5.56 9.15 4.31
C VAL A 68 -6.74 10.09 4.06
N ASP A 69 -7.89 9.76 4.60
CA ASP A 69 -9.12 10.54 4.46
C ASP A 69 -9.32 11.59 5.58
N GLN A 70 -8.40 11.66 6.54
CA GLN A 70 -8.52 12.54 7.71
C GLN A 70 -7.46 13.65 7.75
N VAL A 71 -6.38 13.50 6.94
CA VAL A 71 -5.19 14.35 7.02
C VAL A 71 -4.81 14.85 5.64
N ALA A 72 -4.96 16.14 5.37
CA ALA A 72 -4.52 16.76 4.13
C ALA A 72 -2.98 16.61 3.96
N GLY A 73 -2.53 16.29 2.73
CA GLY A 73 -1.12 16.07 2.42
C GLY A 73 -0.59 14.69 2.81
N VAL A 74 -1.46 13.80 3.33
CA VAL A 74 -1.18 12.38 3.53
C VAL A 74 -1.99 11.58 2.52
N GLN A 75 -1.35 10.67 1.81
CA GLN A 75 -1.97 9.73 0.89
C GLN A 75 -1.57 8.32 1.29
N GLY A 76 -2.35 7.35 0.85
CA GLY A 76 -2.04 5.95 1.10
C GLY A 76 -2.71 5.04 0.10
N TYR A 77 -2.18 3.85 0.03
CA TYR A 77 -2.71 2.79 -0.81
C TYR A 77 -2.47 1.44 -0.13
N ALA A 78 -3.37 0.52 -0.36
CA ALA A 78 -3.12 -0.87 -0.06
C ALA A 78 -2.42 -1.48 -1.28
N PRO A 79 -1.20 -2.02 -1.12
CA PRO A 79 -0.53 -2.70 -2.21
C PRO A 79 -1.37 -3.86 -2.74
N PRO A 80 -1.29 -4.17 -4.04
CA PRO A 80 -1.95 -5.37 -4.56
C PRO A 80 -1.51 -6.60 -3.74
N GLY A 81 -2.47 -7.37 -3.29
CA GLY A 81 -2.17 -8.59 -2.56
C GLY A 81 -2.37 -8.55 -1.07
N THR A 82 -2.57 -7.39 -0.49
CA THR A 82 -2.68 -7.26 0.96
C THR A 82 -3.70 -6.21 1.35
N THR A 83 -4.42 -6.45 2.43
CA THR A 83 -5.32 -5.50 3.08
C THR A 83 -4.73 -4.97 4.38
N SER A 84 -3.63 -5.57 4.82
CA SER A 84 -2.95 -5.33 6.10
C SER A 84 -1.64 -4.56 5.95
N ASP A 85 -1.18 -4.33 4.73
CA ASP A 85 -0.04 -3.47 4.46
C ASP A 85 -0.54 -2.12 3.94
N VAL A 86 0.02 -1.06 4.44
CA VAL A 86 -0.38 0.30 4.04
C VAL A 86 0.85 1.07 3.60
N GLY A 87 0.94 1.35 2.31
CA GLY A 87 1.87 2.33 1.80
C GLY A 87 1.39 3.74 2.13
N LEU A 88 2.22 4.55 2.78
CA LEU A 88 1.90 5.92 3.15
C LEU A 88 2.85 6.92 2.51
N ASN A 89 2.30 8.01 2.03
CA ASN A 89 3.04 9.11 1.45
C ASN A 89 2.69 10.41 2.20
N ILE A 90 3.69 11.20 2.50
CA ILE A 90 3.53 12.55 3.07
C ILE A 90 4.18 13.53 2.11
N ARG A 91 3.46 14.59 1.73
CA ARG A 91 3.93 15.60 0.76
C ARG A 91 4.38 14.97 -0.57
N GLY A 92 3.73 13.86 -0.97
CA GLY A 92 4.03 13.14 -2.20
C GLY A 92 5.32 12.33 -2.19
N ILE A 93 5.95 12.15 -1.04
CA ILE A 93 7.10 11.25 -0.82
C ILE A 93 6.64 10.12 0.09
N GLY A 94 7.11 8.89 -0.16
CA GLY A 94 6.73 7.78 0.72
C GLY A 94 7.19 6.42 0.24
N ASP A 95 6.34 5.45 0.50
CA ASP A 95 6.66 4.05 0.32
C ASP A 95 6.55 3.66 -1.17
N GLY A 96 7.66 3.25 -1.76
CA GLY A 96 7.71 2.89 -3.18
C GLY A 96 7.27 1.46 -3.49
N SER A 97 7.40 0.54 -2.53
CA SER A 97 7.06 -0.88 -2.70
C SER A 97 6.87 -1.55 -1.34
N PRO A 98 5.91 -2.48 -1.20
CA PRO A 98 5.71 -3.25 0.03
C PRO A 98 6.68 -4.43 0.19
N ASN A 99 7.64 -4.59 -0.71
CA ASN A 99 8.57 -5.72 -0.70
C ASN A 99 9.51 -5.65 0.51
N LEU A 100 9.80 -6.78 1.16
CA LEU A 100 10.74 -6.88 2.27
C LEU A 100 12.17 -6.37 1.94
N SER A 101 12.56 -6.40 0.67
CA SER A 101 13.86 -5.89 0.22
C SER A 101 13.96 -4.36 0.20
N VAL A 102 12.82 -3.66 0.36
CA VAL A 102 12.72 -2.20 0.25
C VAL A 102 12.32 -1.60 1.58
N ASP A 103 12.99 -0.52 1.97
CA ASP A 103 12.63 0.23 3.16
C ASP A 103 11.51 1.25 2.88
N PRO A 104 10.65 1.57 3.87
CA PRO A 104 9.65 2.63 3.72
C PRO A 104 10.30 4.02 3.63
N GLY A 105 9.65 4.95 2.94
CA GLY A 105 10.04 6.37 2.95
C GLY A 105 9.36 7.19 4.05
N THR A 106 8.26 6.68 4.60
CA THR A 106 7.53 7.23 5.74
C THR A 106 7.76 6.34 6.96
N ALA A 107 8.49 6.84 7.96
CA ALA A 107 8.74 6.06 9.17
C ALA A 107 7.49 5.91 10.02
N ARG A 108 7.31 4.74 10.62
CA ARG A 108 6.23 4.43 11.56
C ARG A 108 6.83 4.06 12.90
N TYR A 109 6.20 4.56 13.95
CA TYR A 109 6.55 4.25 15.33
C TYR A 109 5.31 3.82 16.10
N ILE A 110 5.43 2.78 16.89
CA ILE A 110 4.39 2.33 17.80
C ILE A 110 4.97 2.34 19.20
N ASP A 111 4.42 3.18 20.06
CA ASP A 111 4.91 3.35 21.43
C ASP A 111 6.43 3.64 21.51
N GLY A 112 6.98 4.29 20.49
CA GLY A 112 8.39 4.64 20.38
C GLY A 112 9.27 3.60 19.67
N VAL A 113 8.76 2.41 19.36
CA VAL A 113 9.46 1.38 18.60
C VAL A 113 9.33 1.65 17.10
N TYR A 114 10.44 1.69 16.39
CA TYR A 114 10.50 1.83 14.94
C TYR A 114 10.00 0.57 14.22
N ILE A 115 9.17 0.73 13.19
CA ILE A 115 8.67 -0.35 12.33
C ILE A 115 9.42 -0.31 11.00
N GLY A 116 10.27 -1.31 10.77
CA GLY A 116 11.26 -1.31 9.69
C GLY A 116 10.71 -1.59 8.31
N LYS A 117 9.56 -2.25 8.19
CA LYS A 117 8.97 -2.66 6.91
C LYS A 117 7.50 -2.30 6.80
N VAL A 118 7.02 -2.21 5.56
CA VAL A 118 5.59 -1.96 5.26
C VAL A 118 4.73 -3.18 5.60
N VAL A 119 5.29 -4.39 5.46
CA VAL A 119 4.58 -5.63 5.79
C VAL A 119 4.11 -5.62 7.24
N GLY A 120 2.82 -5.84 7.45
CA GLY A 120 2.17 -5.79 8.75
C GLY A 120 1.99 -4.39 9.35
N SER A 121 2.18 -3.34 8.57
CA SER A 121 2.09 -1.96 9.06
C SER A 121 0.67 -1.40 9.13
N GLY A 122 -0.30 -2.07 8.55
CA GLY A 122 -1.71 -1.67 8.51
C GLY A 122 -2.53 -2.06 9.74
N MET A 123 -1.89 -2.09 10.89
CA MET A 123 -2.48 -2.50 12.17
C MET A 123 -3.81 -1.83 12.48
N ASP A 124 -4.64 -2.55 13.18
CA ASP A 124 -5.87 -2.01 13.75
C ASP A 124 -5.60 -1.12 14.97
N ILE A 125 -6.22 0.07 14.95
CA ILE A 125 -6.03 1.14 15.92
C ILE A 125 -7.21 1.13 16.91
N THR A 126 -7.10 0.39 18.00
CA THR A 126 -8.21 0.29 18.96
C THR A 126 -8.00 0.99 20.29
N ASP A 127 -6.76 1.22 20.68
CA ASP A 127 -6.39 1.61 22.04
C ASP A 127 -5.36 2.75 22.06
N LEU A 128 -5.51 3.70 21.12
CA LEU A 128 -4.59 4.82 21.04
C LEU A 128 -5.03 5.99 21.91
N GLN A 129 -4.03 6.62 22.52
CA GLN A 129 -4.15 7.93 23.14
C GLN A 129 -4.15 9.04 22.08
N ARG A 130 -3.27 8.92 21.08
CA ARG A 130 -3.13 9.87 19.97
C ARG A 130 -2.32 9.30 18.82
N ILE A 131 -2.42 9.97 17.67
CA ILE A 131 -1.55 9.76 16.50
C ILE A 131 -0.87 11.09 16.21
N GLU A 132 0.46 11.08 16.10
CA GLU A 132 1.27 12.25 15.73
C GLU A 132 1.81 12.05 14.32
N ILE A 133 1.53 12.99 13.40
CA ILE A 133 1.96 12.96 12.01
C ILE A 133 2.91 14.12 11.78
N LEU A 134 4.20 13.83 11.71
CA LEU A 134 5.28 14.77 11.47
C LEU A 134 5.55 14.84 9.98
N LYS A 135 5.38 16.00 9.39
CA LYS A 135 5.50 16.19 7.94
C LYS A 135 6.87 16.77 7.59
N GLY A 136 7.46 16.29 6.50
CA GLY A 136 8.82 16.63 6.07
C GLY A 136 9.93 15.81 6.77
N PRO A 137 11.19 15.92 6.31
CA PRO A 137 12.29 15.06 6.76
C PRO A 137 12.55 15.12 8.25
N GLN A 138 12.69 13.95 8.90
CA GLN A 138 12.92 13.81 10.34
C GLN A 138 14.22 13.04 10.66
N GLY A 139 15.23 13.14 9.79
CA GLY A 139 16.46 12.35 9.87
C GLY A 139 17.24 12.47 11.18
N THR A 140 17.16 13.58 11.88
CA THR A 140 17.96 13.84 13.10
C THR A 140 17.48 13.03 14.31
N LEU A 141 16.21 13.17 14.71
CA LEU A 141 15.71 12.54 15.92
C LEU A 141 15.06 11.17 15.67
N TYR A 142 14.40 11.02 14.53
CA TYR A 142 13.75 9.78 14.14
C TYR A 142 14.68 8.85 13.34
N GLY A 143 15.55 9.41 12.51
CA GLY A 143 16.64 8.69 11.90
C GLY A 143 16.32 8.12 10.52
N ARG A 144 16.68 6.86 10.32
CA ARG A 144 16.59 6.19 9.02
C ARG A 144 15.17 6.22 8.43
N ASN A 145 15.09 6.31 7.10
CA ASN A 145 13.86 6.13 6.35
C ASN A 145 12.74 7.12 6.72
N THR A 146 13.13 8.35 7.07
CA THR A 146 12.21 9.45 7.45
C THR A 146 12.22 10.60 6.46
N ILE A 147 12.40 10.30 5.17
CA ILE A 147 12.50 11.32 4.12
C ILE A 147 11.17 12.06 3.91
N ALA A 148 10.04 11.35 4.00
CA ALA A 148 8.71 11.95 3.89
C ALA A 148 8.24 12.56 5.21
N GLY A 149 8.61 11.93 6.32
CA GLY A 149 8.19 12.27 7.65
C GLY A 149 8.08 11.04 8.56
N ALA A 150 7.37 11.20 9.68
CA ALA A 150 7.14 10.12 10.63
C ALA A 150 5.71 10.12 11.15
N ILE A 151 5.16 8.94 11.39
CA ILE A 151 3.87 8.75 12.06
C ILE A 151 4.11 7.98 13.34
N ASN A 152 3.69 8.56 14.46
CA ASN A 152 3.84 7.98 15.77
C ASN A 152 2.47 7.62 16.36
N PHE A 153 2.24 6.33 16.57
CA PHE A 153 1.06 5.77 17.22
C PHE A 153 1.35 5.60 18.71
N VAL A 154 0.66 6.34 19.55
CA VAL A 154 0.86 6.33 21.01
C VAL A 154 -0.33 5.68 21.67
N SER A 155 -0.11 4.55 22.30
CA SER A 155 -1.14 3.80 23.02
C SER A 155 -1.49 4.44 24.37
N LYS A 156 -2.71 4.16 24.88
CA LYS A 156 -3.11 4.56 26.23
C LYS A 156 -2.30 3.80 27.27
N ALA A 157 -1.71 4.52 28.22
CA ALA A 157 -1.11 3.92 29.40
C ALA A 157 -2.16 3.26 30.31
N PRO A 158 -1.80 2.27 31.15
CA PRO A 158 -2.68 1.74 32.17
C PRO A 158 -3.11 2.82 33.18
N SER A 159 -4.40 2.83 33.55
CA SER A 159 -5.00 3.83 34.44
C SER A 159 -4.70 3.56 35.91
N ASP A 160 -4.65 4.63 36.73
CA ASP A 160 -4.56 4.59 38.19
C ASP A 160 -5.89 4.14 38.86
N GLU A 161 -6.99 4.15 38.10
CA GLU A 161 -8.32 3.75 38.54
C GLU A 161 -8.81 2.54 37.76
N LEU A 162 -9.69 1.74 38.37
CA LEU A 162 -10.39 0.70 37.65
C LEU A 162 -11.27 1.34 36.55
N ALA A 163 -10.95 1.05 35.31
CA ALA A 163 -11.71 1.56 34.17
C ALA A 163 -12.08 0.41 33.23
N VAL A 164 -13.23 0.53 32.57
CA VAL A 164 -13.72 -0.43 31.58
C VAL A 164 -14.32 0.35 30.43
N ASP A 165 -13.82 0.10 29.22
CA ASP A 165 -14.39 0.60 27.96
C ASP A 165 -14.85 -0.59 27.12
N LEU A 166 -16.13 -0.61 26.73
CA LEU A 166 -16.71 -1.62 25.84
C LEU A 166 -17.41 -0.93 24.67
N ARG A 167 -17.23 -1.47 23.47
CA ARG A 167 -17.91 -0.97 22.27
C ARG A 167 -18.37 -2.12 21.39
N ALA A 168 -19.59 -2.02 20.88
CA ALA A 168 -20.14 -2.92 19.87
C ALA A 168 -20.70 -2.10 18.70
N THR A 169 -20.37 -2.51 17.46
CA THR A 169 -20.82 -1.86 16.23
C THR A 169 -21.59 -2.86 15.37
N ALA A 170 -22.66 -2.41 14.72
CA ALA A 170 -23.38 -3.16 13.69
C ALA A 170 -23.66 -2.23 12.50
N GLY A 171 -23.41 -2.71 11.27
CA GLY A 171 -23.56 -1.92 10.06
C GLY A 171 -24.11 -2.71 8.87
N ASN A 172 -24.21 -2.02 7.73
CA ASN A 172 -24.48 -2.70 6.46
C ASN A 172 -23.33 -3.65 6.11
N TYR A 173 -23.50 -4.47 5.08
CA TYR A 173 -22.57 -5.58 4.75
C TYR A 173 -22.36 -6.53 5.94
N ASN A 174 -23.38 -6.73 6.78
CA ASN A 174 -23.33 -7.59 7.96
C ASN A 174 -22.20 -7.26 8.95
N GLN A 175 -21.71 -6.02 8.94
CA GLN A 175 -20.60 -5.57 9.80
C GLN A 175 -20.93 -5.79 11.28
N ARG A 176 -19.98 -6.36 12.01
CA ARG A 176 -20.04 -6.64 13.46
C ARG A 176 -18.66 -6.45 14.07
N ASP A 177 -18.49 -5.35 14.79
CA ASP A 177 -17.26 -5.09 15.50
C ASP A 177 -17.51 -5.15 17.01
N LEU A 178 -16.59 -5.73 17.74
CA LEU A 178 -16.54 -5.73 19.21
C LEU A 178 -15.18 -5.28 19.65
N SER A 179 -15.09 -4.33 20.58
CA SER A 179 -13.84 -3.98 21.23
C SER A 179 -14.06 -3.71 22.71
N GLY A 180 -13.02 -3.92 23.50
CA GLY A 180 -13.07 -3.66 24.92
C GLY A 180 -11.69 -3.47 25.52
N ARG A 181 -11.63 -2.68 26.57
CA ARG A 181 -10.45 -2.44 27.41
C ARG A 181 -10.83 -2.48 28.87
N ILE A 182 -9.96 -3.06 29.67
CA ILE A 182 -10.03 -3.01 31.13
C ILE A 182 -8.69 -2.54 31.68
N ASP A 183 -8.72 -1.56 32.57
CA ASP A 183 -7.59 -1.07 33.34
C ASP A 183 -7.75 -1.47 34.80
N VAL A 184 -6.71 -2.05 35.40
CA VAL A 184 -6.75 -2.52 36.79
C VAL A 184 -5.50 -2.03 37.53
N PRO A 185 -5.63 -1.10 38.48
CA PRO A 185 -4.56 -0.78 39.40
C PRO A 185 -4.41 -1.93 40.42
N LEU A 186 -3.34 -2.73 40.27
CA LEU A 186 -3.07 -3.87 41.17
C LEU A 186 -2.57 -3.39 42.51
N THR A 187 -1.79 -2.32 42.52
CA THR A 187 -1.28 -1.61 43.70
C THR A 187 -1.14 -0.13 43.34
N ASP A 188 -0.80 0.72 44.32
CA ASP A 188 -0.59 2.15 44.10
C ASP A 188 0.53 2.45 43.07
N ASN A 189 1.42 1.49 42.79
CA ASN A 189 2.57 1.63 41.91
C ASN A 189 2.64 0.59 40.78
N LEU A 190 1.63 -0.28 40.66
CA LEU A 190 1.58 -1.31 39.60
C LEU A 190 0.20 -1.35 38.97
N ARG A 191 0.14 -1.06 37.68
CA ARG A 191 -1.07 -0.96 36.86
C ARG A 191 -0.98 -1.90 35.68
N VAL A 192 -2.08 -2.51 35.32
CA VAL A 192 -2.19 -3.35 34.12
C VAL A 192 -3.42 -2.96 33.31
N ALA A 193 -3.32 -3.12 32.01
CA ALA A 193 -4.43 -2.98 31.09
C ALA A 193 -4.46 -4.15 30.11
N ALA A 194 -5.68 -4.53 29.71
CA ALA A 194 -5.89 -5.49 28.63
C ALA A 194 -6.96 -4.96 27.69
N SER A 195 -6.70 -5.00 26.39
CA SER A 195 -7.65 -4.67 25.35
C SER A 195 -7.78 -5.81 24.35
N TYR A 196 -8.97 -5.92 23.77
CA TYR A 196 -9.32 -6.89 22.75
C TYR A 196 -10.19 -6.22 21.69
N TYR A 197 -10.02 -6.65 20.44
CA TYR A 197 -10.96 -6.31 19.37
C TYR A 197 -11.22 -7.51 18.46
N GLN A 198 -12.41 -7.49 17.85
CA GLN A 198 -12.78 -8.35 16.73
C GLN A 198 -13.60 -7.54 15.75
N ARG A 199 -13.34 -7.68 14.47
CA ARG A 199 -14.04 -7.02 13.37
C ARG A 199 -14.37 -8.04 12.29
N ASP A 200 -15.61 -8.04 11.91
CA ASP A 200 -16.16 -8.95 10.91
C ASP A 200 -17.09 -8.16 9.98
N ARG A 201 -16.92 -8.33 8.68
CA ARG A 201 -17.75 -7.69 7.66
C ARG A 201 -17.71 -8.50 6.38
N ASP A 202 -18.88 -8.73 5.79
CA ASP A 202 -19.00 -9.37 4.48
C ASP A 202 -18.35 -8.51 3.38
N ALA A 203 -18.07 -9.13 2.24
CA ALA A 203 -17.50 -8.48 1.07
C ALA A 203 -18.31 -7.25 0.62
N PHE A 204 -17.64 -6.22 0.14
CA PHE A 204 -18.29 -5.05 -0.45
C PHE A 204 -18.81 -5.31 -1.84
N TRP A 205 -18.11 -6.11 -2.62
CA TRP A 205 -18.41 -6.34 -4.03
C TRP A 205 -18.58 -7.82 -4.34
N ASP A 206 -19.52 -8.09 -5.21
CA ASP A 206 -19.78 -9.45 -5.68
C ASP A 206 -18.70 -9.90 -6.67
N ASN A 207 -18.29 -11.16 -6.59
CA ASN A 207 -17.51 -11.81 -7.63
C ASN A 207 -18.44 -12.30 -8.73
N THR A 208 -18.13 -12.01 -9.98
CA THR A 208 -18.90 -12.53 -11.14
C THR A 208 -18.74 -14.03 -11.30
N ASN A 209 -17.68 -14.60 -10.72
CA ASN A 209 -17.49 -16.04 -10.61
C ASN A 209 -18.33 -16.60 -9.44
N PRO A 210 -19.37 -17.41 -9.69
CA PRO A 210 -20.25 -17.91 -8.63
C PRO A 210 -19.59 -18.98 -7.72
N PHE A 211 -18.35 -19.38 -8.01
CA PHE A 211 -17.58 -20.35 -7.23
C PHE A 211 -16.53 -19.71 -6.32
N GLN A 212 -16.41 -18.39 -6.38
CA GLN A 212 -15.49 -17.60 -5.58
C GLN A 212 -16.25 -16.62 -4.70
N ASP A 213 -15.69 -16.30 -3.55
CA ASP A 213 -16.24 -15.32 -2.63
C ASP A 213 -16.16 -13.90 -3.20
N GLY A 214 -16.83 -12.95 -2.58
CA GLY A 214 -16.79 -11.55 -2.96
C GLY A 214 -15.46 -10.88 -2.59
N PHE A 215 -15.35 -9.58 -2.82
CA PHE A 215 -14.12 -8.83 -2.62
C PHE A 215 -14.21 -7.86 -1.45
N ASN A 216 -13.07 -7.69 -0.75
CA ASN A 216 -12.87 -6.76 0.32
C ASN A 216 -13.78 -7.05 1.52
N SER A 217 -13.73 -8.29 2.03
CA SER A 217 -14.27 -8.65 3.33
C SER A 217 -13.32 -8.20 4.46
N THR A 218 -13.71 -8.36 5.70
CA THR A 218 -12.89 -8.09 6.86
C THR A 218 -13.13 -9.16 7.92
N ASP A 219 -12.09 -9.86 8.33
CA ASP A 219 -12.06 -10.74 9.49
C ASP A 219 -10.73 -10.52 10.24
N ARG A 220 -10.80 -9.73 11.31
CA ARG A 220 -9.63 -9.30 12.07
C ARG A 220 -9.89 -9.41 13.55
N SER A 221 -8.89 -9.84 14.26
CA SER A 221 -8.91 -9.85 15.73
C SER A 221 -7.54 -9.57 16.31
N GLY A 222 -7.52 -9.03 17.51
CA GLY A 222 -6.27 -8.80 18.21
C GLY A 222 -6.47 -8.47 19.67
N TYR A 223 -5.37 -8.54 20.40
CA TYR A 223 -5.35 -8.17 21.80
C TYR A 223 -4.01 -7.51 22.18
N ARG A 224 -4.11 -6.65 23.16
CA ARG A 224 -2.96 -5.96 23.75
C ARG A 224 -2.99 -6.08 25.27
N MET A 225 -1.84 -6.36 25.85
CA MET A 225 -1.63 -6.36 27.30
C MET A 225 -0.55 -5.33 27.63
N ALA A 226 -0.83 -4.46 28.59
CA ALA A 226 0.11 -3.44 29.04
C ALA A 226 0.28 -3.51 30.54
N LEU A 227 1.51 -3.37 30.99
CA LEU A 227 1.89 -3.26 32.38
C LEU A 227 2.72 -1.99 32.55
N GLN A 228 2.41 -1.20 33.58
CA GLN A 228 3.23 -0.09 34.01
C GLN A 228 3.55 -0.23 35.50
N TRP A 229 4.83 -0.12 35.84
CA TRP A 229 5.32 -0.31 37.21
C TRP A 229 6.26 0.81 37.61
N ASP A 230 5.84 1.62 38.58
CA ASP A 230 6.69 2.59 39.27
C ASP A 230 7.54 1.86 40.34
N LEU A 231 8.71 1.34 39.90
CA LEU A 231 9.64 0.61 40.77
C LEU A 231 10.16 1.45 41.92
N THR A 232 10.34 2.75 41.66
CA THR A 232 10.68 3.79 42.65
C THR A 232 10.03 5.10 42.22
N ASP A 233 10.09 6.12 43.07
CA ASP A 233 9.60 7.48 42.73
C ASP A 233 10.30 8.10 41.48
N ARG A 234 11.36 7.48 40.95
CA ARG A 234 12.18 7.96 39.83
C ARG A 234 12.37 6.94 38.72
N LEU A 235 11.83 5.74 38.87
CA LEU A 235 12.00 4.67 37.85
C LEU A 235 10.65 4.06 37.53
N THR A 236 10.18 4.30 36.33
CA THR A 236 8.99 3.67 35.72
C THR A 236 9.40 2.68 34.65
N VAL A 237 8.77 1.52 34.63
CA VAL A 237 8.95 0.47 33.65
C VAL A 237 7.61 0.15 33.00
N ASP A 238 7.56 0.13 31.66
CA ASP A 238 6.42 -0.33 30.90
C ASP A 238 6.76 -1.60 30.13
N TYR A 239 5.81 -2.51 30.05
CA TYR A 239 5.86 -3.66 29.16
C TYR A 239 4.54 -3.79 28.43
N ILE A 240 4.63 -3.93 27.09
CA ILE A 240 3.47 -4.03 26.21
C ILE A 240 3.65 -5.26 25.33
N TYR A 241 2.61 -6.07 25.25
CA TYR A 241 2.49 -7.18 24.33
C TYR A 241 1.29 -6.97 23.43
N THR A 242 1.46 -7.19 22.14
CA THR A 242 0.40 -7.05 21.12
C THR A 242 0.40 -8.26 20.20
N LYS A 243 -0.80 -8.75 19.88
CA LYS A 243 -1.04 -9.79 18.87
C LYS A 243 -2.20 -9.37 17.99
N ASP A 244 -1.99 -9.41 16.67
CA ASP A 244 -2.98 -9.11 15.66
C ASP A 244 -3.02 -10.23 14.64
N ASP A 245 -4.22 -10.68 14.30
CA ASP A 245 -4.50 -11.69 13.28
C ASP A 245 -5.50 -11.11 12.25
N VAL A 246 -5.19 -11.24 10.98
CA VAL A 246 -5.97 -10.80 9.82
C VAL A 246 -6.25 -11.98 8.93
N SER A 247 -7.49 -12.12 8.48
CA SER A 247 -7.93 -13.12 7.50
C SER A 247 -8.98 -12.49 6.57
N ASP A 248 -8.52 -11.54 5.76
CA ASP A 248 -9.37 -10.77 4.86
C ASP A 248 -9.39 -11.38 3.46
N GLU A 249 -10.54 -11.34 2.80
CA GLU A 249 -10.62 -11.44 1.36
C GLU A 249 -10.21 -10.11 0.72
N ARG A 250 -9.68 -10.20 -0.48
CA ARG A 250 -8.90 -9.13 -1.08
C ARG A 250 -9.69 -8.06 -1.80
N ASP A 251 -8.96 -7.00 -2.15
CA ASP A 251 -9.47 -5.86 -2.91
C ASP A 251 -9.95 -6.25 -4.31
N ASN A 252 -11.02 -5.62 -4.74
CA ASN A 252 -11.54 -5.76 -6.09
C ASN A 252 -10.63 -5.09 -7.11
N HIS A 253 -10.06 -5.89 -8.00
CA HIS A 253 -9.34 -5.42 -9.17
C HIS A 253 -10.28 -5.42 -10.38
N SER A 254 -10.52 -4.25 -10.93
CA SER A 254 -11.28 -4.12 -12.17
C SER A 254 -10.36 -3.71 -13.31
N VAL A 255 -10.44 -4.46 -14.41
CA VAL A 255 -9.77 -4.06 -15.65
C VAL A 255 -10.39 -2.77 -16.15
N VAL A 256 -9.57 -1.76 -16.38
CA VAL A 256 -10.01 -0.49 -16.94
C VAL A 256 -9.96 -0.56 -18.44
N SER A 257 -11.05 -0.16 -19.12
CA SER A 257 -10.98 0.13 -20.54
C SER A 257 -10.02 1.30 -20.74
N GLY A 258 -8.84 1.00 -21.19
CA GLY A 258 -7.84 1.99 -21.54
C GLY A 258 -7.26 1.69 -22.92
N LEU A 259 -6.82 2.70 -23.59
CA LEU A 259 -6.03 2.59 -24.80
C LEU A 259 -4.69 1.95 -24.43
N ASN A 260 -4.63 0.64 -24.44
CA ASN A 260 -3.37 -0.05 -24.21
C ASN A 260 -3.13 -1.08 -25.31
N PRO A 261 -2.60 -0.63 -26.45
CA PRO A 261 -2.29 -1.50 -27.55
C PRO A 261 -1.15 -2.44 -27.13
N THR A 262 -1.30 -3.70 -27.38
CA THR A 262 -0.17 -4.62 -27.27
C THR A 262 0.93 -4.24 -28.24
N TYR A 263 2.15 -4.63 -27.95
CA TYR A 263 3.33 -4.36 -28.75
C TYR A 263 3.15 -4.69 -30.25
N ALA A 264 2.50 -5.80 -30.58
CA ALA A 264 2.27 -6.21 -31.97
C ALA A 264 1.31 -5.25 -32.72
N ALA A 265 0.25 -4.79 -32.08
CA ALA A 265 -0.68 -3.82 -32.67
C ALA A 265 -0.03 -2.45 -32.82
N VAL A 266 0.73 -2.00 -31.82
CA VAL A 266 1.50 -0.75 -31.86
C VAL A 266 2.55 -0.81 -32.96
N ALA A 267 3.32 -1.87 -33.06
CA ALA A 267 4.33 -2.05 -34.10
C ALA A 267 3.71 -2.08 -35.50
N GLY A 268 2.57 -2.75 -35.68
CA GLY A 268 1.82 -2.76 -36.93
C GLY A 268 1.26 -1.39 -37.31
N TYR A 269 0.70 -0.68 -36.35
CA TYR A 269 0.13 0.66 -36.55
C TYR A 269 1.22 1.70 -36.81
N ALA A 270 2.33 1.66 -36.09
CA ALA A 270 3.49 2.53 -36.34
C ALA A 270 4.13 2.23 -37.70
N GLY A 271 4.24 0.97 -38.09
CA GLY A 271 4.73 0.55 -39.41
C GLY A 271 3.84 1.04 -40.56
N ALA A 272 2.56 1.30 -40.30
CA ALA A 272 1.62 1.91 -41.22
C ALA A 272 1.65 3.45 -41.19
N GLY A 273 2.50 4.08 -40.38
CA GLY A 273 2.58 5.54 -40.25
C GLY A 273 1.48 6.16 -39.38
N GLY A 274 0.86 5.39 -38.51
CA GLY A 274 -0.20 5.84 -37.61
C GLY A 274 0.33 6.67 -36.40
N ASP A 275 -0.56 7.49 -35.87
CA ASP A 275 -0.28 8.25 -34.63
C ASP A 275 -0.44 7.36 -33.40
N LEU A 276 0.64 7.11 -32.71
CA LEU A 276 0.68 6.24 -31.52
C LEU A 276 0.05 6.84 -30.26
N THR A 277 -0.25 8.15 -30.27
CA THR A 277 -0.88 8.81 -29.12
C THR A 277 -2.39 8.54 -29.03
N ALA A 278 -2.98 7.97 -30.07
CA ALA A 278 -4.42 7.70 -30.19
C ALA A 278 -4.68 6.34 -30.85
N VAL A 279 -4.03 5.28 -30.36
CA VAL A 279 -4.29 3.93 -30.88
C VAL A 279 -5.67 3.46 -30.38
N PRO A 280 -6.62 3.17 -31.27
CA PRO A 280 -7.95 2.74 -30.85
C PRO A 280 -7.94 1.39 -30.11
N ILE A 281 -8.88 1.20 -29.20
CA ILE A 281 -9.10 -0.07 -28.49
C ILE A 281 -9.36 -1.22 -29.47
N GLU A 282 -10.00 -0.92 -30.61
CA GLU A 282 -10.24 -1.92 -31.66
C GLU A 282 -8.94 -2.51 -32.22
N SER A 283 -7.80 -1.86 -32.00
CA SER A 283 -6.46 -2.39 -32.30
C SER A 283 -5.82 -3.17 -31.14
N ASP A 284 -6.54 -3.38 -30.04
CA ASP A 284 -6.05 -4.24 -28.95
C ASP A 284 -5.77 -5.65 -29.51
N SER A 285 -4.50 -6.04 -29.44
CA SER A 285 -4.07 -7.29 -30.05
C SER A 285 -4.62 -8.52 -29.30
N ARG A 286 -5.03 -8.38 -28.05
CA ARG A 286 -5.69 -9.46 -27.31
C ARG A 286 -7.03 -9.77 -27.94
N LEU A 287 -7.85 -8.76 -28.21
CA LEU A 287 -9.13 -8.93 -28.90
C LEU A 287 -8.93 -9.39 -30.34
N GLN A 288 -7.91 -8.87 -31.03
CA GLN A 288 -7.58 -9.32 -32.39
C GLN A 288 -7.01 -10.74 -32.39
N THR A 289 -6.14 -11.07 -31.44
CA THR A 289 -5.57 -12.41 -31.31
C THR A 289 -6.64 -13.44 -31.00
N VAL A 290 -7.50 -13.14 -30.02
CA VAL A 290 -8.63 -14.03 -29.69
C VAL A 290 -9.63 -14.13 -30.85
N GLY A 291 -9.92 -13.04 -31.54
CA GLY A 291 -10.76 -13.05 -32.73
C GLY A 291 -10.14 -13.87 -33.87
N GLY A 292 -8.83 -13.77 -34.06
CA GLY A 292 -8.07 -14.57 -35.01
C GLY A 292 -8.08 -16.07 -34.67
N ILE A 293 -7.88 -16.38 -33.40
CA ILE A 293 -7.93 -17.74 -32.87
C ILE A 293 -9.34 -18.31 -32.95
N ALA A 294 -10.33 -17.54 -32.52
CA ALA A 294 -11.72 -17.95 -32.65
C ALA A 294 -12.06 -18.30 -34.09
N SER A 295 -11.59 -17.49 -35.04
CA SER A 295 -11.78 -17.74 -36.47
C SER A 295 -11.04 -19.00 -36.94
N PHE A 296 -9.81 -19.22 -36.47
CA PHE A 296 -9.03 -20.41 -36.79
C PHE A 296 -9.68 -21.67 -36.20
N VAL A 297 -10.04 -21.63 -34.92
CA VAL A 297 -10.69 -22.78 -34.26
C VAL A 297 -12.04 -23.05 -34.89
N GLN A 298 -12.82 -22.04 -35.24
CA GLN A 298 -14.09 -22.22 -35.94
C GLN A 298 -13.92 -22.88 -37.33
N ALA A 299 -12.88 -22.52 -38.06
CA ALA A 299 -12.63 -23.03 -39.40
C ALA A 299 -12.01 -24.43 -39.42
N PHE A 300 -11.08 -24.71 -38.51
CA PHE A 300 -10.22 -25.89 -38.61
C PHE A 300 -10.37 -26.88 -37.45
N VAL A 301 -10.77 -26.44 -36.27
CA VAL A 301 -10.85 -27.30 -35.06
C VAL A 301 -12.28 -27.78 -34.84
N LEU A 302 -13.26 -26.88 -34.77
CA LEU A 302 -14.67 -27.23 -34.48
C LEU A 302 -15.27 -28.33 -35.35
N PRO A 303 -14.97 -28.42 -36.67
CA PRO A 303 -15.53 -29.51 -37.50
C PRO A 303 -15.07 -30.88 -37.08
N ASN A 304 -14.00 -30.98 -36.29
CA ASN A 304 -13.39 -32.25 -35.90
C ASN A 304 -13.63 -32.59 -34.39
N LEU A 305 -14.32 -31.71 -33.66
CA LEU A 305 -14.59 -31.91 -32.23
C LEU A 305 -15.93 -32.64 -31.98
N PRO A 306 -16.03 -33.42 -30.89
CA PRO A 306 -17.31 -33.93 -30.41
C PRO A 306 -18.29 -32.79 -30.07
N ALA A 307 -19.57 -33.00 -30.35
CA ALA A 307 -20.62 -31.98 -30.19
C ALA A 307 -20.66 -31.28 -28.80
N PRO A 308 -20.43 -31.97 -27.64
CA PRO A 308 -20.40 -31.29 -26.34
C PRO A 308 -19.27 -30.27 -26.23
N GLN A 309 -18.09 -30.55 -26.76
CA GLN A 309 -16.90 -29.69 -26.74
C GLN A 309 -17.08 -28.48 -27.68
N VAL A 310 -17.71 -28.69 -28.85
CA VAL A 310 -18.15 -27.58 -29.72
C VAL A 310 -19.07 -26.63 -28.97
N GLY A 311 -20.01 -27.15 -28.17
CA GLY A 311 -20.92 -26.35 -27.37
C GLY A 311 -20.19 -25.51 -26.31
N GLN A 312 -19.25 -26.11 -25.60
CA GLN A 312 -18.41 -25.42 -24.61
C GLN A 312 -17.56 -24.31 -25.25
N TYR A 313 -16.93 -24.60 -26.37
CA TYR A 313 -16.14 -23.61 -27.12
C TYR A 313 -17.00 -22.43 -27.59
N LEU A 314 -18.17 -22.70 -28.17
CA LEU A 314 -19.06 -21.65 -28.64
C LEU A 314 -19.56 -20.78 -27.49
N GLN A 315 -19.87 -21.37 -26.33
CA GLN A 315 -20.24 -20.61 -25.14
C GLN A 315 -19.07 -19.74 -24.70
N TRP A 316 -17.90 -20.31 -24.54
CA TRP A 316 -16.71 -19.55 -24.20
C TRP A 316 -16.44 -18.40 -25.18
N SER A 317 -16.47 -18.64 -26.48
CA SER A 317 -16.25 -17.61 -27.50
C SER A 317 -17.27 -16.46 -27.38
N ALA A 318 -18.51 -16.77 -27.04
CA ALA A 318 -19.57 -15.78 -26.81
C ALA A 318 -19.30 -14.97 -25.55
N ASP A 319 -18.89 -15.62 -24.45
CA ASP A 319 -18.63 -14.96 -23.17
C ASP A 319 -17.39 -14.10 -23.23
N TYR A 320 -16.34 -14.54 -23.92
CA TYR A 320 -15.16 -13.74 -24.18
C TYR A 320 -15.44 -12.52 -25.04
N ALA A 321 -16.25 -12.68 -26.11
CA ALA A 321 -16.68 -11.57 -26.93
C ALA A 321 -17.52 -10.55 -26.13
N ALA A 322 -18.40 -11.03 -25.22
CA ALA A 322 -19.18 -10.17 -24.35
C ALA A 322 -18.28 -9.43 -23.35
N TRP A 323 -17.29 -10.11 -22.74
CA TRP A 323 -16.30 -9.46 -21.90
C TRP A 323 -15.50 -8.40 -22.66
N GLY A 324 -14.96 -8.73 -23.83
CA GLY A 324 -14.22 -7.78 -24.66
C GLY A 324 -15.06 -6.57 -25.05
N GLN A 325 -16.35 -6.77 -25.38
CA GLN A 325 -17.27 -5.67 -25.63
C GLN A 325 -17.52 -4.85 -24.36
N GLY A 326 -17.64 -5.46 -23.19
CA GLY A 326 -17.73 -4.77 -21.91
C GLY A 326 -16.52 -3.89 -21.62
N VAL A 327 -15.30 -4.35 -21.94
CA VAL A 327 -14.07 -3.56 -21.85
C VAL A 327 -14.13 -2.35 -22.79
N LEU A 328 -14.53 -2.56 -24.06
CA LEU A 328 -14.67 -1.50 -25.06
C LEU A 328 -15.73 -0.44 -24.66
N ASP A 329 -16.85 -0.88 -24.13
CA ASP A 329 -17.96 -0.03 -23.71
C ASP A 329 -17.74 0.64 -22.34
N GLY A 330 -16.67 0.29 -21.64
CA GLY A 330 -16.40 0.77 -20.29
C GLY A 330 -17.30 0.16 -19.20
N THR A 331 -18.09 -0.85 -19.52
CA THR A 331 -19.01 -1.51 -18.57
C THR A 331 -18.28 -2.44 -17.59
N SER A 332 -17.04 -2.82 -17.89
CA SER A 332 -16.13 -3.51 -16.97
C SER A 332 -15.59 -2.63 -15.85
N GLN A 333 -15.88 -1.31 -15.89
CA GLN A 333 -15.48 -0.34 -14.86
C GLN A 333 -16.56 -0.18 -13.75
N ASN A 334 -17.42 -1.14 -13.57
CA ASN A 334 -18.44 -1.08 -12.51
C ASN A 334 -17.78 -1.43 -11.15
N PRO A 335 -17.79 -0.51 -10.17
CA PRO A 335 -17.25 -0.80 -8.85
C PRO A 335 -18.03 -1.88 -8.08
N GLY A 336 -19.31 -2.10 -8.43
CA GLY A 336 -20.18 -3.05 -7.74
C GLY A 336 -19.86 -4.52 -7.96
N THR A 337 -19.05 -4.86 -8.95
CA THR A 337 -18.69 -6.24 -9.29
C THR A 337 -17.23 -6.34 -9.68
N GLY A 338 -16.60 -7.42 -9.27
CA GLY A 338 -15.26 -7.80 -9.71
C GLY A 338 -15.28 -9.14 -10.42
N SER A 339 -14.13 -9.55 -10.88
CA SER A 339 -13.95 -10.87 -11.49
C SER A 339 -12.65 -11.46 -11.00
N SER A 340 -12.72 -12.69 -10.49
CA SER A 340 -11.56 -13.51 -10.15
C SER A 340 -11.92 -14.97 -10.35
N ASP A 341 -11.03 -15.73 -10.91
CA ASP A 341 -11.17 -17.18 -11.02
C ASP A 341 -10.33 -17.94 -9.99
N PHE A 342 -9.66 -17.19 -9.15
CA PHE A 342 -8.69 -17.66 -8.20
C PHE A 342 -9.04 -17.19 -6.79
N ASP A 343 -8.84 -18.06 -5.81
CA ASP A 343 -9.10 -17.75 -4.41
C ASP A 343 -8.08 -16.75 -3.89
N SER A 344 -8.50 -15.50 -3.78
CA SER A 344 -7.66 -14.38 -3.38
C SER A 344 -7.89 -14.04 -1.91
N PHE A 345 -6.86 -14.23 -1.08
CA PHE A 345 -6.94 -13.96 0.34
C PHE A 345 -5.66 -13.31 0.89
N ASN A 346 -5.79 -12.70 2.06
CA ASN A 346 -4.70 -12.18 2.87
C ASN A 346 -4.82 -12.72 4.29
N SER A 347 -3.87 -13.55 4.72
CA SER A 347 -3.78 -14.06 6.08
C SER A 347 -2.48 -13.55 6.70
N GLN A 348 -2.59 -12.78 7.78
CA GLN A 348 -1.43 -12.21 8.45
C GLN A 348 -1.54 -12.37 9.96
N SER A 349 -0.43 -12.65 10.58
CA SER A 349 -0.26 -12.68 12.03
C SER A 349 0.92 -11.79 12.42
N THR A 350 0.69 -10.91 13.37
CA THR A 350 1.71 -10.00 13.90
C THR A 350 1.81 -10.15 15.40
N GLU A 351 3.03 -10.29 15.92
CA GLU A 351 3.31 -10.33 17.34
C GLU A 351 4.37 -9.27 17.69
N ALA A 352 4.18 -8.54 18.79
CA ALA A 352 5.12 -7.50 19.18
C ALA A 352 5.26 -7.37 20.70
N HIS A 353 6.49 -7.12 21.13
CA HIS A 353 6.89 -6.86 22.50
C HIS A 353 7.58 -5.51 22.59
N THR A 354 7.11 -4.65 23.47
CA THR A 354 7.75 -3.36 23.77
C THR A 354 8.08 -3.29 25.26
N PHE A 355 9.33 -2.97 25.54
CA PHE A 355 9.78 -2.70 26.89
C PHE A 355 10.34 -1.30 26.97
N LYS A 356 9.90 -0.51 27.97
CA LYS A 356 10.43 0.84 28.23
C LYS A 356 10.85 0.96 29.68
N ALA A 357 11.95 1.67 29.91
CA ALA A 357 12.37 2.08 31.24
C ALA A 357 12.72 3.57 31.21
N GLN A 358 12.09 4.34 32.06
CA GLN A 358 12.36 5.77 32.24
C GLN A 358 12.88 5.99 33.65
N PHE A 359 14.06 6.60 33.72
CA PHE A 359 14.73 6.92 34.98
C PHE A 359 15.05 8.41 35.08
N GLU A 360 14.45 9.07 36.05
CA GLU A 360 14.77 10.46 36.40
C GLU A 360 16.12 10.49 37.15
N LEU A 361 17.21 10.68 36.39
CA LEU A 361 18.57 10.72 36.97
C LEU A 361 18.71 11.94 37.90
N THR A 362 18.18 13.08 37.52
CA THR A 362 18.06 14.28 38.34
C THR A 362 16.73 14.96 37.99
N ASP A 363 16.36 15.99 38.72
CA ASP A 363 15.12 16.77 38.44
C ASP A 363 15.12 17.44 37.04
N ASN A 364 16.24 17.41 36.30
CA ASN A 364 16.40 18.04 34.98
C ASN A 364 16.98 17.09 33.91
N ILE A 365 17.19 15.83 34.24
CA ILE A 365 17.80 14.84 33.31
C ILE A 365 17.09 13.51 33.43
N ASP A 366 16.54 13.04 32.33
CA ASP A 366 15.90 11.74 32.21
C ASP A 366 16.73 10.84 31.29
N ILE A 367 16.78 9.55 31.67
CA ILE A 367 17.30 8.47 30.84
C ILE A 367 16.13 7.59 30.45
N LYS A 368 15.98 7.32 29.15
CA LYS A 368 14.94 6.44 28.60
C LYS A 368 15.61 5.32 27.82
N TYR A 369 15.16 4.10 28.07
CA TYR A 369 15.54 2.95 27.28
C TYR A 369 14.30 2.32 26.71
N ILE A 370 14.32 2.02 25.39
CA ILE A 370 13.23 1.40 24.65
C ILE A 370 13.79 0.16 23.94
N TYR A 371 13.16 -0.96 24.15
CA TYR A 371 13.37 -2.20 23.41
C TYR A 371 12.09 -2.58 22.69
N GLY A 372 12.21 -2.97 21.46
CA GLY A 372 11.11 -3.49 20.65
C GLY A 372 11.53 -4.76 19.91
N HIS A 373 10.67 -5.77 19.98
CA HIS A 373 10.74 -6.99 19.19
C HIS A 373 9.43 -7.16 18.45
N ARG A 374 9.48 -7.58 17.19
CA ARG A 374 8.30 -7.74 16.35
C ARG A 374 8.50 -8.89 15.36
N GLU A 375 7.50 -9.75 15.26
CA GLU A 375 7.41 -10.81 14.27
C GLU A 375 6.16 -10.62 13.40
N VAL A 376 6.28 -10.88 12.09
CA VAL A 376 5.18 -10.85 11.13
C VAL A 376 5.27 -12.07 10.23
N SER A 377 4.16 -12.76 10.08
CA SER A 377 3.98 -13.80 9.05
C SER A 377 2.76 -13.42 8.22
N ALA A 378 2.95 -13.21 6.92
CA ALA A 378 1.89 -12.79 6.00
C ALA A 378 1.85 -13.71 4.78
N TYR A 379 0.75 -14.44 4.64
CA TYR A 379 0.48 -15.30 3.50
C TYR A 379 -0.60 -14.69 2.63
N THR A 380 -0.29 -14.45 1.36
CA THR A 380 -1.21 -13.85 0.40
C THR A 380 -1.36 -14.71 -0.84
N SER A 381 -2.57 -14.74 -1.36
CA SER A 381 -2.92 -15.34 -2.64
C SER A 381 -3.58 -14.29 -3.50
N GLN A 382 -3.22 -14.21 -4.79
CA GLN A 382 -3.62 -13.09 -5.64
C GLN A 382 -3.90 -13.48 -7.07
N ASP A 383 -5.09 -13.11 -7.54
CA ASP A 383 -5.42 -12.98 -8.94
C ASP A 383 -5.10 -11.54 -9.39
N LEU A 384 -4.15 -11.38 -10.29
CA LEU A 384 -3.67 -10.07 -10.75
C LEU A 384 -4.27 -9.65 -12.09
N ASP A 385 -4.92 -10.56 -12.80
CA ASP A 385 -5.45 -10.24 -14.13
C ASP A 385 -6.88 -9.70 -14.11
N GLY A 386 -7.63 -9.91 -13.02
CA GLY A 386 -9.00 -9.42 -12.87
C GLY A 386 -9.98 -10.04 -13.86
N MET A 387 -9.69 -11.24 -14.36
CA MET A 387 -10.52 -11.97 -15.32
C MET A 387 -11.17 -13.19 -14.67
N ASN A 388 -12.31 -13.57 -15.19
CA ASN A 388 -13.01 -14.78 -14.75
C ASN A 388 -12.77 -15.92 -15.76
N ASN A 389 -11.77 -16.75 -15.51
CA ASN A 389 -11.43 -17.89 -16.35
C ASN A 389 -12.38 -19.07 -16.18
N SER A 390 -13.25 -19.09 -15.16
CA SER A 390 -14.29 -20.13 -15.06
C SER A 390 -15.17 -20.16 -16.31
N VAL A 391 -15.18 -19.06 -17.05
CA VAL A 391 -15.87 -18.90 -18.31
C VAL A 391 -14.94 -19.22 -19.48
N SER A 392 -13.54 -19.35 -19.29
CA SER A 392 -12.79 -19.77 -20.46
C SER A 392 -11.36 -19.33 -20.70
N GLY A 393 -10.77 -18.45 -19.89
CA GLY A 393 -9.55 -17.75 -20.29
C GLY A 393 -8.32 -18.65 -20.45
N GLY A 394 -8.00 -19.47 -19.46
CA GLY A 394 -6.76 -20.26 -19.43
C GLY A 394 -6.66 -21.28 -20.56
N VAL A 395 -7.75 -21.99 -20.82
CA VAL A 395 -7.80 -23.01 -21.87
C VAL A 395 -7.49 -22.45 -23.25
N MET A 396 -8.00 -21.27 -23.54
CA MET A 396 -7.78 -20.69 -24.88
C MET A 396 -6.42 -20.08 -25.04
N HIS A 397 -5.85 -19.62 -23.96
CA HIS A 397 -4.48 -19.11 -23.96
C HIS A 397 -3.47 -20.21 -24.28
N ASP A 398 -3.60 -21.37 -23.64
CA ASP A 398 -2.76 -22.53 -23.92
C ASP A 398 -2.97 -23.06 -25.35
N LEU A 399 -4.19 -22.98 -25.85
CA LEU A 399 -4.50 -23.28 -27.22
C LEU A 399 -3.80 -22.33 -28.21
N VAL A 400 -3.72 -21.05 -27.86
CA VAL A 400 -2.99 -20.04 -28.63
C VAL A 400 -1.51 -20.34 -28.66
N LEU A 401 -0.92 -20.61 -27.50
CA LEU A 401 0.51 -20.90 -27.39
C LEU A 401 0.89 -22.13 -28.18
N GLN A 402 0.09 -23.18 -28.13
CA GLN A 402 0.33 -24.39 -28.90
C GLN A 402 0.16 -24.17 -30.40
N THR A 403 -0.84 -23.34 -30.79
CA THR A 403 -1.08 -23.03 -32.22
C THR A 403 -0.01 -22.11 -32.77
N ILE A 404 0.40 -21.09 -32.01
CA ILE A 404 1.50 -20.20 -32.39
C ILE A 404 2.83 -20.96 -32.36
N GLY A 405 3.08 -21.79 -31.34
CA GLY A 405 4.26 -22.65 -31.26
C GLY A 405 4.33 -23.59 -32.48
N GLY A 406 3.22 -24.21 -32.84
CA GLY A 406 3.13 -25.04 -34.05
C GLY A 406 3.35 -24.25 -35.36
N ALA A 407 2.85 -23.01 -35.45
CA ALA A 407 3.03 -22.14 -36.64
C ALA A 407 4.45 -21.52 -36.70
N PHE A 408 5.08 -21.23 -35.57
CA PHE A 408 6.46 -20.70 -35.49
C PHE A 408 7.52 -21.77 -35.79
N LEU A 409 7.26 -23.02 -35.47
CA LEU A 409 8.18 -24.14 -35.79
C LEU A 409 8.30 -24.39 -37.29
N GLY A 410 7.65 -23.56 -38.10
CA GLY A 410 8.00 -23.39 -39.52
C GLY A 410 8.05 -24.69 -40.33
N GLY A 411 7.02 -25.50 -40.23
CA GLY A 411 6.83 -26.60 -41.16
C GLY A 411 7.69 -27.88 -40.92
N VAL A 412 8.25 -28.01 -39.70
CA VAL A 412 8.88 -29.28 -39.31
C VAL A 412 7.88 -30.09 -38.50
N VAL A 413 7.07 -30.87 -39.20
CA VAL A 413 6.11 -31.78 -38.58
C VAL A 413 6.73 -33.15 -38.52
N PRO A 414 6.69 -33.87 -37.39
CA PRO A 414 7.18 -35.24 -37.32
C PRO A 414 6.38 -36.14 -38.26
N SER A 415 7.06 -37.03 -38.93
CA SER A 415 6.40 -37.96 -39.86
C SER A 415 5.45 -38.97 -39.20
N GLN A 416 5.48 -39.03 -37.88
CA GLN A 416 4.66 -39.94 -37.07
C GLN A 416 4.51 -39.39 -35.64
N ILE A 417 3.33 -39.53 -35.04
CA ILE A 417 3.06 -39.23 -33.60
C ILE A 417 2.48 -40.49 -32.94
N GLU A 418 2.98 -40.88 -31.78
CA GLU A 418 2.41 -41.94 -30.96
C GLU A 418 1.44 -41.35 -29.95
N LEU A 419 0.14 -41.59 -30.14
CA LEU A 419 -0.96 -41.09 -29.31
C LEU A 419 -1.25 -41.96 -28.06
N ALA A 420 -0.76 -43.19 -28.06
CA ALA A 420 -0.79 -44.12 -26.93
C ALA A 420 0.28 -45.19 -27.14
N PRO A 421 0.74 -45.90 -26.11
CA PRO A 421 1.75 -46.97 -26.27
C PRO A 421 1.38 -47.97 -27.38
N GLY A 422 2.16 -47.97 -28.47
CA GLY A 422 1.94 -48.81 -29.63
C GLY A 422 0.93 -48.32 -30.67
N PHE A 423 0.32 -47.13 -30.48
CA PHE A 423 -0.58 -46.51 -31.46
C PHE A 423 0.10 -45.32 -32.13
N VAL A 424 0.72 -45.58 -33.27
CA VAL A 424 1.48 -44.61 -34.06
C VAL A 424 0.64 -44.16 -35.24
N LEU A 425 0.44 -42.83 -35.36
CA LEU A 425 -0.27 -42.23 -36.47
C LEU A 425 0.74 -41.58 -37.43
N PRO A 426 0.78 -42.02 -38.71
CA PRO A 426 1.63 -41.36 -39.70
C PRO A 426 1.03 -40.03 -40.13
N ILE A 427 1.82 -38.98 -40.16
CA ILE A 427 1.42 -37.66 -40.64
C ILE A 427 1.76 -37.56 -42.12
N ALA A 428 0.78 -37.75 -42.95
CA ALA A 428 0.99 -37.86 -44.41
C ALA A 428 0.74 -36.54 -45.16
N ASP A 429 0.00 -35.61 -44.58
CA ASP A 429 -0.37 -34.32 -45.20
C ASP A 429 -0.82 -33.26 -44.18
N ALA A 430 -0.95 -32.03 -44.66
CA ALA A 430 -1.38 -30.92 -43.84
C ALA A 430 -2.80 -31.06 -43.22
N ALA A 431 -3.65 -31.91 -43.77
CA ALA A 431 -4.98 -32.15 -43.20
C ALA A 431 -4.90 -33.08 -41.99
N THR A 432 -4.01 -34.09 -42.02
CA THR A 432 -3.72 -34.99 -40.89
C THR A 432 -3.00 -34.24 -39.78
N GLU A 433 -2.13 -33.28 -40.14
CA GLU A 433 -1.45 -32.39 -39.22
C GLU A 433 -2.46 -31.49 -38.44
N ASN A 434 -3.41 -30.91 -39.12
CA ASN A 434 -4.44 -30.05 -38.49
C ASN A 434 -5.38 -30.86 -37.59
N VAL A 435 -5.69 -32.12 -37.92
CA VAL A 435 -6.51 -32.98 -37.07
C VAL A 435 -5.75 -33.38 -35.80
N LEU A 436 -4.46 -33.63 -35.90
CA LEU A 436 -3.60 -33.97 -34.78
C LEU A 436 -3.35 -32.78 -33.84
N LEU A 437 -3.12 -31.60 -34.39
CA LEU A 437 -3.08 -30.37 -33.63
C LEU A 437 -4.42 -30.13 -32.92
N GLY A 438 -5.54 -30.37 -33.60
CA GLY A 438 -6.87 -30.28 -33.00
C GLY A 438 -7.11 -31.27 -31.87
N LEU A 439 -6.61 -32.52 -31.98
CA LEU A 439 -6.75 -33.55 -30.94
C LEU A 439 -5.84 -33.30 -29.75
N LEU A 440 -4.61 -32.85 -29.96
CA LEU A 440 -3.72 -32.38 -28.89
C LEU A 440 -4.32 -31.18 -28.15
N MET A 441 -4.94 -30.24 -28.87
CA MET A 441 -5.64 -29.12 -28.33
C MET A 441 -6.85 -29.53 -27.49
N VAL A 442 -7.59 -30.54 -27.85
CA VAL A 442 -8.76 -31.04 -27.11
C VAL A 442 -8.36 -31.72 -25.80
N ASP A 443 -7.28 -32.53 -25.82
CA ASP A 443 -6.77 -33.12 -24.59
C ASP A 443 -6.27 -32.03 -23.64
N THR A 444 -5.61 -31.00 -24.14
CA THR A 444 -5.17 -29.84 -23.40
C THR A 444 -6.39 -29.10 -22.79
N ILE A 445 -7.42 -28.84 -23.58
CA ILE A 445 -8.67 -28.19 -23.11
C ILE A 445 -9.34 -28.96 -21.96
N ASN A 446 -9.27 -30.30 -21.97
CA ASN A 446 -9.90 -31.10 -20.92
C ASN A 446 -9.07 -31.19 -19.62
N GLU A 447 -7.74 -31.09 -19.72
CA GLU A 447 -6.83 -31.13 -18.57
C GLU A 447 -6.62 -29.76 -17.90
N PHE A 448 -6.77 -28.66 -18.64
CA PHE A 448 -6.37 -27.32 -18.23
C PHE A 448 -7.51 -26.36 -17.89
N GLY A 449 -8.68 -26.86 -17.63
CA GLY A 449 -9.93 -26.10 -17.55
C GLY A 449 -10.04 -25.07 -16.44
N SER A 450 -9.05 -24.27 -16.07
CA SER A 450 -9.18 -23.08 -15.23
C SER A 450 -7.85 -22.55 -14.68
N ALA A 451 -6.77 -22.59 -15.47
CA ALA A 451 -5.55 -21.93 -15.00
C ALA A 451 -5.70 -20.42 -15.09
N PRO A 452 -5.41 -19.67 -14.02
CA PRO A 452 -5.44 -18.21 -14.04
C PRO A 452 -4.41 -17.67 -15.03
N VAL A 453 -4.73 -16.56 -15.68
CA VAL A 453 -3.81 -15.91 -16.62
C VAL A 453 -2.60 -15.35 -15.88
N PHE A 454 -2.82 -14.75 -14.72
CA PHE A 454 -1.75 -14.30 -13.84
C PHE A 454 -2.16 -14.38 -12.36
N SER A 455 -1.59 -15.30 -11.64
CA SER A 455 -1.80 -15.42 -10.20
C SER A 455 -0.48 -15.50 -9.45
N THR A 456 -0.52 -15.18 -8.17
CA THR A 456 0.66 -15.25 -7.31
C THR A 456 0.29 -15.71 -5.90
N TYR A 457 1.17 -16.51 -5.32
CA TYR A 457 1.21 -16.82 -3.90
C TYR A 457 2.47 -16.20 -3.31
N ALA A 458 2.34 -15.56 -2.16
CA ALA A 458 3.49 -15.01 -1.45
C ALA A 458 3.40 -15.28 0.05
N LEU A 459 4.52 -15.66 0.63
CA LEU A 459 4.73 -15.75 2.08
C LEU A 459 5.85 -14.78 2.44
N ASN A 460 5.56 -13.85 3.33
CA ASN A 460 6.51 -12.97 3.98
C ASN A 460 6.65 -13.40 5.44
N GLU A 461 7.84 -13.70 5.87
CA GLU A 461 8.19 -13.87 7.27
C GLU A 461 9.21 -12.80 7.62
N TYR A 462 8.99 -12.10 8.71
CA TYR A 462 9.81 -10.95 9.08
C TYR A 462 9.93 -10.85 10.59
N GLU A 463 11.14 -10.63 11.07
CA GLU A 463 11.48 -10.40 12.48
C GLU A 463 12.38 -9.18 12.60
N GLN A 464 12.19 -8.37 13.64
CA GLN A 464 13.05 -7.25 13.96
C GLN A 464 13.25 -7.09 15.47
N ASP A 465 14.45 -6.63 15.83
CA ASP A 465 14.80 -6.17 17.16
C ASP A 465 15.32 -4.74 17.12
N SER A 466 14.98 -3.93 18.13
CA SER A 466 15.49 -2.56 18.24
C SER A 466 15.79 -2.16 19.68
N HIS A 467 16.81 -1.36 19.86
CA HIS A 467 17.25 -0.81 21.13
C HIS A 467 17.51 0.68 20.98
N GLU A 468 16.87 1.49 21.79
CA GLU A 468 17.12 2.94 21.80
C GLU A 468 17.40 3.40 23.24
N LEU A 469 18.54 4.04 23.42
CA LEU A 469 18.90 4.72 24.66
C LEU A 469 18.89 6.22 24.42
N GLN A 470 18.10 6.95 25.17
CA GLN A 470 17.98 8.41 25.12
C GLN A 470 18.38 9.01 26.45
N ILE A 471 19.03 10.15 26.40
CA ILE A 471 19.25 11.01 27.55
C ILE A 471 18.73 12.39 27.17
N VAL A 472 17.76 12.88 27.90
CA VAL A 472 17.16 14.20 27.65
C VAL A 472 17.32 15.08 28.86
N GLY A 473 17.53 16.37 28.66
CA GLY A 473 17.74 17.25 29.80
C GLY A 473 17.61 18.73 29.50
N THR A 474 17.56 19.51 30.56
CA THR A 474 17.59 20.97 30.53
C THR A 474 18.74 21.48 31.37
N SER A 475 19.57 22.36 30.80
CA SER A 475 20.73 22.98 31.46
C SER A 475 20.69 24.49 31.26
N GLY A 476 20.13 25.21 32.25
CA GLY A 476 19.95 26.66 32.17
C GLY A 476 18.95 27.00 31.07
N ASN A 477 19.42 27.63 29.99
CA ASN A 477 18.60 28.04 28.84
C ASN A 477 18.84 27.14 27.60
N ILE A 478 19.34 25.92 27.82
CA ILE A 478 19.57 24.92 26.77
C ILE A 478 18.76 23.67 27.12
N ASP A 479 17.84 23.29 26.24
CA ASP A 479 17.25 21.96 26.23
C ASP A 479 18.03 21.07 25.26
N TRP A 480 18.26 19.84 25.61
CA TRP A 480 19.05 18.93 24.80
C TRP A 480 18.56 17.48 24.90
N ALA A 481 18.77 16.76 23.83
CA ALA A 481 18.57 15.33 23.75
C ALA A 481 19.78 14.69 23.06
N ALA A 482 20.18 13.52 23.52
CA ALA A 482 21.20 12.68 22.88
C ALA A 482 20.79 11.21 22.98
N GLY A 483 21.21 10.40 22.03
CA GLY A 483 20.88 9.01 22.07
C GLY A 483 21.75 8.12 21.20
N PHE A 484 21.56 6.84 21.44
CA PHE A 484 22.11 5.73 20.67
C PHE A 484 20.98 4.82 20.25
N PHE A 485 20.98 4.39 18.98
CA PHE A 485 20.00 3.47 18.42
C PHE A 485 20.73 2.29 17.76
N TYR A 486 20.21 1.09 18.00
CA TYR A 486 20.58 -0.14 17.31
C TYR A 486 19.36 -0.86 16.83
N TRP A 487 19.42 -1.45 15.66
CA TRP A 487 18.33 -2.18 15.03
C TRP A 487 18.90 -3.32 14.19
N GLU A 488 18.22 -4.44 14.18
CA GLU A 488 18.51 -5.57 13.31
C GLU A 488 17.20 -6.19 12.81
N ASP A 489 17.23 -6.74 11.60
CA ASP A 489 16.11 -7.48 11.04
C ASP A 489 16.56 -8.70 10.23
N GLU A 490 15.63 -9.65 10.13
CA GLU A 490 15.71 -10.78 9.21
C GLU A 490 14.36 -10.94 8.51
N GLY A 491 14.38 -11.20 7.20
CA GLY A 491 13.20 -11.40 6.40
C GLY A 491 13.36 -12.54 5.40
N SER A 492 12.27 -13.23 5.16
CA SER A 492 12.17 -14.31 4.16
C SER A 492 10.96 -14.05 3.28
N PHE A 493 11.19 -13.92 2.01
CA PHE A 493 10.15 -13.82 0.98
C PHE A 493 10.13 -15.07 0.13
N ARG A 494 9.00 -15.73 0.08
CA ARG A 494 8.73 -16.89 -0.77
C ARG A 494 7.57 -16.56 -1.69
N ASN A 495 7.79 -16.63 -2.99
CA ASN A 495 6.78 -16.25 -3.97
C ASN A 495 6.76 -17.24 -5.13
N VAL A 496 5.57 -17.63 -5.51
CA VAL A 496 5.31 -18.36 -6.75
C VAL A 496 4.40 -17.51 -7.62
N GLN A 497 4.86 -17.19 -8.80
CA GLN A 497 4.07 -16.51 -9.83
C GLN A 497 3.70 -17.50 -10.91
N ASN A 498 2.42 -17.60 -11.19
CA ASN A 498 1.88 -18.39 -12.28
C ASN A 498 1.43 -17.43 -13.37
N ALA A 499 2.04 -17.51 -14.54
CA ALA A 499 1.69 -16.69 -15.69
C ALA A 499 1.50 -17.56 -16.92
N THR A 500 0.33 -17.48 -17.52
CA THR A 500 -0.04 -18.24 -18.72
C THR A 500 -0.05 -17.38 -19.98
N PHE A 501 0.89 -16.40 -20.06
CA PHE A 501 0.99 -15.51 -21.21
C PHE A 501 1.87 -16.05 -22.33
N PRO A 502 1.64 -15.59 -23.58
CA PRO A 502 2.51 -15.95 -24.70
C PRO A 502 3.97 -15.53 -24.55
N LEU A 503 4.26 -14.57 -23.71
CA LEU A 503 5.59 -13.97 -23.56
C LEU A 503 6.18 -14.14 -22.16
N ALA A 504 5.36 -14.36 -21.12
CA ALA A 504 5.82 -14.69 -19.77
C ALA A 504 5.54 -16.17 -19.50
N ASN A 505 6.58 -16.96 -19.47
CA ASN A 505 6.48 -18.40 -19.65
C ASN A 505 6.45 -19.16 -18.35
N GLY A 506 5.27 -19.33 -17.75
CA GLY A 506 5.01 -20.35 -16.76
C GLY A 506 5.20 -19.96 -15.32
N SER A 507 5.28 -20.94 -14.46
CA SER A 507 5.44 -20.75 -13.01
C SER A 507 6.88 -20.41 -12.66
N GLN A 508 7.07 -19.38 -11.85
CA GLN A 508 8.38 -18.95 -11.35
C GLN A 508 8.35 -18.89 -9.82
N GLY A 509 9.33 -19.49 -9.20
CA GLY A 509 9.59 -19.32 -7.77
C GLY A 509 10.61 -18.22 -7.57
N ARG A 510 10.16 -17.04 -7.15
CA ARG A 510 11.00 -15.91 -6.79
C ARG A 510 11.07 -15.78 -5.29
N SER A 511 12.22 -16.10 -4.73
CA SER A 511 12.40 -16.11 -3.28
C SER A 511 13.73 -15.45 -2.93
N PHE A 512 13.77 -14.86 -1.76
CA PHE A 512 15.00 -14.33 -1.18
C PHE A 512 14.92 -14.35 0.34
N ASP A 513 16.07 -14.41 0.96
CA ASP A 513 16.26 -14.05 2.36
C ASP A 513 17.04 -12.74 2.41
N ASN A 514 16.61 -11.82 3.24
CA ASN A 514 17.26 -10.55 3.47
C ASN A 514 17.48 -10.32 4.96
N GLY A 515 18.52 -9.56 5.27
CA GLY A 515 18.81 -9.17 6.63
C GLY A 515 19.57 -7.86 6.67
N GLY A 516 19.66 -7.28 7.83
CA GLY A 516 20.42 -6.08 8.04
C GLY A 516 20.56 -5.67 9.49
N ASP A 517 21.56 -4.84 9.73
CA ASP A 517 21.73 -4.15 11.01
C ASP A 517 22.01 -2.66 10.78
N ALA A 518 21.60 -1.84 11.72
CA ALA A 518 21.88 -0.42 11.71
C ALA A 518 22.19 0.08 13.12
N TRP A 519 23.15 0.98 13.21
CA TRP A 519 23.37 1.71 14.44
C TRP A 519 23.52 3.22 14.18
N SER A 520 23.16 4.01 15.18
CA SER A 520 23.32 5.45 15.06
C SER A 520 23.54 6.13 16.39
N VAL A 521 24.20 7.29 16.30
CA VAL A 521 24.33 8.25 17.40
C VAL A 521 23.74 9.58 16.97
N PHE A 522 23.00 10.22 17.85
CA PHE A 522 22.35 11.49 17.56
C PHE A 522 22.35 12.42 18.77
N GLY A 523 22.23 13.71 18.47
CA GLY A 523 22.05 14.74 19.48
C GLY A 523 21.45 16.01 18.87
N GLU A 524 20.64 16.67 19.67
CA GLU A 524 19.99 17.94 19.35
C GLU A 524 20.02 18.86 20.57
N ALA A 525 20.23 20.15 20.37
CA ALA A 525 20.16 21.14 21.42
C ALA A 525 19.42 22.39 20.96
N THR A 526 18.54 22.89 21.78
CA THR A 526 17.80 24.15 21.61
C THR A 526 18.28 25.16 22.61
N TRP A 527 18.89 26.23 22.14
CA TRP A 527 19.37 27.34 22.96
C TRP A 527 18.39 28.52 22.91
N ARG A 528 17.99 29.02 24.10
CA ARG A 528 17.10 30.18 24.26
C ARG A 528 17.83 31.35 24.89
N PRO A 529 18.52 32.20 24.09
CA PRO A 529 19.24 33.35 24.60
C PRO A 529 18.33 34.47 25.15
N GLY A 530 18.83 35.25 26.09
CA GLY A 530 18.22 36.49 26.56
C GLY A 530 16.90 36.28 27.30
N ASP A 531 15.81 36.78 26.75
CA ASP A 531 14.45 36.67 27.31
C ASP A 531 13.69 35.40 26.90
N GLY A 532 14.36 34.48 26.20
CA GLY A 532 13.77 33.22 25.77
C GLY A 532 12.86 33.31 24.55
N LYS A 533 12.66 34.51 23.98
CA LYS A 533 11.83 34.65 22.77
C LYS A 533 12.42 34.03 21.51
N LEU A 534 13.74 34.09 21.38
CA LEU A 534 14.46 33.37 20.32
C LEU A 534 14.86 32.01 20.80
N ALA A 535 14.52 30.98 20.02
CA ALA A 535 15.04 29.62 20.18
C ALA A 535 15.82 29.20 18.93
N LEU A 536 17.03 28.70 19.13
CA LEU A 536 17.90 28.20 18.07
C LEU A 536 18.20 26.73 18.33
N THR A 537 17.78 25.87 17.42
CA THR A 537 17.96 24.43 17.50
C THR A 537 18.99 23.96 16.49
N ALA A 538 19.89 23.10 16.90
CA ALA A 538 20.82 22.39 16.02
C ALA A 538 20.91 20.93 16.43
N GLY A 539 20.77 20.05 15.46
CA GLY A 539 20.84 18.61 15.65
C GLY A 539 21.63 17.90 14.55
N LEU A 540 22.26 16.80 14.91
CA LEU A 540 22.98 15.91 14.00
C LEU A 540 22.75 14.45 14.37
N ARG A 541 22.73 13.58 13.38
CA ARG A 541 22.73 12.12 13.52
C ARG A 541 23.68 11.51 12.51
N TYR A 542 24.47 10.56 12.94
CA TYR A 542 25.22 9.67 12.08
C TYR A 542 24.64 8.28 12.18
N THR A 543 24.38 7.66 11.04
CA THR A 543 23.83 6.30 10.94
C THR A 543 24.72 5.48 10.02
N GLU A 544 24.96 4.22 10.38
CA GLU A 544 25.61 3.21 9.56
C GLU A 544 24.70 2.00 9.47
N GLU A 545 24.50 1.48 8.26
CA GLU A 545 23.64 0.36 7.95
C GLU A 545 24.39 -0.68 7.12
N ASN A 546 24.21 -1.94 7.48
CA ASN A 546 24.65 -3.08 6.68
C ASN A 546 23.41 -3.83 6.21
N LYS A 547 23.37 -4.21 4.96
CA LYS A 547 22.28 -5.02 4.38
C LYS A 547 22.85 -6.20 3.64
N ASP A 548 22.17 -7.33 3.72
CA ASP A 548 22.49 -8.52 2.95
C ASP A 548 21.25 -9.14 2.34
N MET A 549 21.46 -9.83 1.23
CA MET A 549 20.43 -10.57 0.53
C MET A 549 20.99 -11.85 -0.06
N THR A 550 20.17 -12.91 0.02
CA THR A 550 20.41 -14.21 -0.63
C THR A 550 19.26 -14.53 -1.55
N TRP A 551 19.51 -14.62 -2.86
CA TRP A 551 18.49 -14.98 -3.84
C TRP A 551 18.31 -16.49 -3.93
N LEU A 552 17.05 -16.93 -3.96
CA LEU A 552 16.63 -18.33 -4.02
C LEU A 552 15.67 -18.54 -5.20
N TRP A 553 16.10 -18.13 -6.38
CA TRP A 553 15.25 -18.17 -7.57
C TRP A 553 15.16 -19.57 -8.14
N ARG A 554 13.94 -19.93 -8.53
CA ARG A 554 13.63 -21.18 -9.21
C ARG A 554 12.76 -20.88 -10.42
N ASP A 555 13.13 -21.40 -11.56
CA ASP A 555 12.31 -21.35 -12.78
C ASP A 555 11.79 -22.74 -13.08
N ALA A 556 10.53 -22.86 -13.44
CA ALA A 556 10.03 -24.06 -14.07
C ALA A 556 10.56 -24.13 -15.50
N ALA A 557 11.82 -24.51 -15.61
CA ALA A 557 12.56 -24.75 -16.84
C ALA A 557 12.32 -23.72 -17.95
N LEU A 558 13.17 -22.69 -18.01
CA LEU A 558 13.34 -21.84 -19.19
C LEU A 558 12.05 -21.74 -20.04
N GLY A 559 10.96 -21.32 -19.41
CA GLY A 559 9.76 -21.07 -20.13
C GLY A 559 8.53 -21.83 -19.72
N GLY A 560 8.23 -21.97 -18.46
CA GLY A 560 6.92 -22.43 -18.02
C GLY A 560 6.29 -23.53 -18.86
N VAL A 561 4.99 -23.61 -18.84
CA VAL A 561 4.24 -24.52 -19.70
C VAL A 561 4.57 -24.33 -21.19
N GLY A 562 4.64 -23.08 -21.65
CA GLY A 562 5.00 -22.76 -23.04
C GLY A 562 6.43 -23.17 -23.41
N GLY A 563 7.40 -22.96 -22.49
CA GLY A 563 8.79 -23.34 -22.74
C GLY A 563 9.06 -24.83 -22.63
N TYR A 564 8.40 -25.53 -21.70
CA TYR A 564 8.46 -26.99 -21.65
C TYR A 564 7.89 -27.64 -22.92
N VAL A 565 6.73 -27.18 -23.34
CA VAL A 565 6.11 -27.60 -24.58
C VAL A 565 6.99 -27.17 -25.76
N SER A 566 7.52 -25.96 -25.78
CA SER A 566 8.41 -25.50 -26.85
C SER A 566 9.74 -26.26 -26.88
N ALA A 567 10.39 -26.47 -25.74
CA ALA A 567 11.63 -27.25 -25.68
C ALA A 567 11.40 -28.74 -26.01
N ALA A 568 10.37 -29.34 -25.46
CA ALA A 568 10.00 -30.71 -25.77
C ALA A 568 9.57 -30.87 -27.24
N ILE A 569 8.86 -29.91 -27.82
CA ILE A 569 8.51 -29.89 -29.24
C ILE A 569 9.75 -29.67 -30.10
N GLN A 570 10.68 -28.79 -29.70
CA GLN A 570 11.94 -28.59 -30.42
C GLN A 570 12.83 -29.81 -30.36
N GLU A 571 12.95 -30.47 -29.22
CA GLU A 571 13.69 -31.72 -29.08
C GLU A 571 13.00 -32.85 -29.86
N ALA A 572 11.68 -32.92 -29.75
CA ALA A 572 10.86 -33.83 -30.52
C ALA A 572 11.01 -33.61 -32.03
N ALA A 573 10.98 -32.38 -32.50
CA ALA A 573 11.22 -32.03 -33.90
C ALA A 573 12.65 -32.37 -34.35
N ALA A 574 13.66 -32.12 -33.50
CA ALA A 574 15.04 -32.50 -33.80
C ALA A 574 15.24 -34.00 -33.87
N LEU A 575 14.58 -34.76 -33.02
CA LEU A 575 14.61 -36.24 -33.04
C LEU A 575 13.81 -36.82 -34.22
N ALA A 576 12.67 -36.19 -34.56
CA ALA A 576 11.86 -36.58 -35.73
C ALA A 576 12.60 -36.38 -37.06
N LEU A 577 13.40 -35.34 -37.19
CA LEU A 577 14.29 -35.10 -38.33
C LEU A 577 15.36 -36.23 -38.47
N GLN A 578 15.66 -36.94 -37.37
CA GLN A 578 16.56 -38.08 -37.35
C GLN A 578 15.83 -39.43 -37.54
N GLY A 579 14.52 -39.40 -37.82
CA GLY A 579 13.71 -40.59 -38.03
C GLY A 579 13.35 -41.36 -36.76
N VAL A 580 13.45 -40.67 -35.60
CA VAL A 580 13.10 -41.25 -34.29
C VAL A 580 11.61 -41.04 -34.03
N VAL A 581 10.92 -42.11 -33.62
CA VAL A 581 9.53 -42.01 -33.14
C VAL A 581 9.50 -41.30 -31.79
N ILE A 582 8.69 -40.24 -31.67
CA ILE A 582 8.65 -39.43 -30.48
C ILE A 582 7.43 -39.80 -29.66
N ASN A 583 7.66 -40.20 -28.42
CA ASN A 583 6.64 -40.22 -27.37
C ASN A 583 6.61 -38.86 -26.71
N ILE A 584 5.56 -38.12 -26.93
CA ILE A 584 5.30 -36.89 -26.13
C ILE A 584 4.68 -37.37 -24.81
N PRO A 585 5.39 -37.24 -23.68
CA PRO A 585 4.79 -37.60 -22.39
C PRO A 585 3.51 -36.82 -22.16
N ARG A 586 2.46 -37.48 -21.70
CA ARG A 586 1.19 -36.84 -21.32
C ARG A 586 1.32 -35.91 -20.10
N ASP A 587 2.39 -36.05 -19.35
CA ASP A 587 2.63 -35.36 -18.05
C ASP A 587 3.47 -34.09 -18.23
N LEU A 588 3.36 -33.38 -19.33
CA LEU A 588 4.10 -32.15 -19.56
C LEU A 588 3.60 -30.99 -18.70
N GLY A 589 2.93 -31.26 -17.58
CA GLY A 589 2.65 -30.26 -16.52
C GLY A 589 2.01 -28.93 -16.97
N ALA A 590 1.51 -28.95 -18.22
CA ALA A 590 0.86 -27.78 -18.77
C ALA A 590 -0.43 -27.50 -17.98
N GLY A 591 -0.58 -26.33 -17.35
CA GLY A 591 -1.77 -25.94 -16.61
C GLY A 591 -1.73 -26.24 -15.10
N TYR A 592 -0.64 -26.76 -14.58
CA TYR A 592 -0.51 -26.86 -13.14
C TYR A 592 -0.22 -25.47 -12.55
N VAL A 593 -1.11 -25.03 -11.68
CA VAL A 593 -0.92 -23.83 -10.88
C VAL A 593 -0.07 -24.22 -9.67
N TRP A 594 1.15 -23.72 -9.63
CA TRP A 594 2.05 -23.97 -8.52
C TRP A 594 1.59 -23.21 -7.29
N SER A 595 1.60 -23.86 -6.15
CA SER A 595 1.44 -23.27 -4.82
C SER A 595 2.81 -23.07 -4.16
N LEU A 596 2.84 -22.48 -2.98
CA LEU A 596 4.08 -22.40 -2.20
C LEU A 596 4.61 -23.75 -1.78
N ASP A 597 3.72 -24.74 -1.57
CA ASP A 597 4.11 -26.12 -1.24
C ASP A 597 4.85 -26.82 -2.40
N ASP A 598 4.64 -26.34 -3.62
CA ASP A 598 5.29 -26.85 -4.81
C ASP A 598 6.64 -26.21 -5.11
N LEU A 599 6.99 -25.14 -4.38
CA LEU A 599 8.19 -24.32 -4.64
C LEU A 599 9.47 -25.19 -4.78
N ASP A 600 9.62 -26.20 -3.92
CA ASP A 600 10.78 -27.09 -3.94
C ASP A 600 10.81 -28.06 -5.15
N THR A 601 9.70 -28.18 -5.86
CA THR A 601 9.59 -28.99 -7.08
C THR A 601 9.99 -28.21 -8.33
N ILE A 602 10.03 -26.88 -8.25
CA ILE A 602 10.50 -25.99 -9.32
C ILE A 602 12.02 -26.10 -9.39
N PRO A 603 12.63 -26.34 -10.56
CA PRO A 603 14.08 -26.43 -10.69
C PRO A 603 14.80 -25.16 -10.24
N GLU A 604 15.93 -25.30 -9.54
CA GLU A 604 16.80 -24.17 -9.20
C GLU A 604 17.37 -23.52 -10.45
N THR A 605 17.33 -22.20 -10.51
CA THR A 605 17.89 -21.46 -11.64
C THR A 605 19.41 -21.41 -11.53
N GLU A 606 20.10 -21.95 -12.54
CA GLU A 606 21.56 -22.02 -12.56
C GLU A 606 22.18 -20.61 -12.47
N GLY A 607 23.09 -20.42 -11.53
CA GLY A 607 23.87 -19.19 -11.34
C GLY A 607 23.24 -18.12 -10.43
N ILE A 608 22.00 -18.31 -9.96
CA ILE A 608 21.35 -17.36 -9.05
C ILE A 608 20.86 -17.98 -7.73
N TYR A 609 20.63 -19.28 -7.68
CA TYR A 609 20.20 -19.92 -6.45
C TYR A 609 21.29 -19.96 -5.38
N GLY A 610 20.97 -19.40 -4.19
CA GLY A 610 21.90 -19.34 -3.07
C GLY A 610 23.02 -18.30 -3.22
N GLN A 611 22.91 -17.36 -4.15
CA GLN A 611 23.87 -16.26 -4.28
C GLN A 611 23.58 -15.20 -3.20
N SER A 612 24.63 -14.72 -2.54
CA SER A 612 24.51 -13.74 -1.46
C SER A 612 25.41 -12.54 -1.72
N GLU A 613 24.87 -11.35 -1.43
CA GLU A 613 25.61 -10.09 -1.47
C GLU A 613 25.38 -9.27 -0.20
N LYS A 614 26.33 -8.39 0.11
CA LYS A 614 26.30 -7.47 1.25
C LYS A 614 26.66 -6.07 0.80
N GLN A 615 25.96 -5.08 1.34
CA GLN A 615 26.21 -3.67 1.08
C GLN A 615 26.16 -2.86 2.37
N ARG A 616 26.97 -1.80 2.41
CA ARG A 616 27.01 -0.88 3.53
C ARG A 616 26.68 0.52 3.07
N PHE A 617 25.85 1.19 3.85
CA PHE A 617 25.45 2.58 3.68
C PHE A 617 25.81 3.37 4.94
N ASP A 618 26.16 4.65 4.79
CA ASP A 618 26.30 5.56 5.93
C ASP A 618 25.82 6.96 5.57
N ASN A 619 25.13 7.59 6.49
CA ASN A 619 24.53 8.91 6.28
C ASN A 619 24.69 9.81 7.50
N THR A 620 24.82 11.11 7.24
CA THR A 620 24.78 12.13 8.28
C THR A 620 23.64 13.10 8.01
N SER A 621 22.58 12.99 8.80
CA SER A 621 21.42 13.87 8.73
C SER A 621 21.54 15.01 9.74
N GLY A 622 21.06 16.20 9.37
CA GLY A 622 21.13 17.39 10.19
C GLY A 622 19.85 18.21 10.22
N ARG A 623 19.70 19.00 11.29
CA ARG A 623 18.58 19.95 11.46
C ARG A 623 19.06 21.25 12.05
N LEU A 624 18.63 22.37 11.46
CA LEU A 624 18.80 23.72 12.01
C LEU A 624 17.46 24.41 12.06
N VAL A 625 17.10 24.99 13.19
CA VAL A 625 15.83 25.71 13.36
C VAL A 625 16.07 27.04 14.06
N ALA A 626 15.39 28.06 13.58
CA ALA A 626 15.28 29.35 14.27
C ALA A 626 13.78 29.64 14.51
N GLN A 627 13.38 29.77 15.77
CA GLN A 627 12.03 30.14 16.16
C GLN A 627 12.01 31.42 16.94
N TYR A 628 11.04 32.30 16.67
CA TYR A 628 10.87 33.53 17.41
C TYR A 628 9.45 33.67 17.95
N ASN A 629 9.31 33.72 19.28
CA ASN A 629 8.05 33.87 19.98
C ASN A 629 7.75 35.37 20.15
N PHE A 630 6.84 35.92 19.33
CA PHE A 630 6.40 37.31 19.47
C PHE A 630 5.57 37.49 20.75
N THR A 631 4.71 36.53 21.02
CA THR A 631 3.90 36.38 22.23
C THR A 631 3.84 34.91 22.61
N ASP A 632 3.29 34.57 23.78
CA ASP A 632 3.05 33.18 24.18
C ASP A 632 2.10 32.43 23.22
N ASN A 633 1.30 33.18 22.45
CA ASN A 633 0.28 32.64 21.54
C ASN A 633 0.62 32.81 20.05
N PHE A 634 1.81 33.31 19.71
CA PHE A 634 2.18 33.51 18.31
C PHE A 634 3.69 33.43 18.14
N ASN A 635 4.10 32.50 17.30
CA ASN A 635 5.50 32.34 16.88
C ASN A 635 5.64 32.13 15.37
N ILE A 636 6.83 32.39 14.89
CA ILE A 636 7.29 32.07 13.52
C ILE A 636 8.56 31.23 13.64
N TYR A 637 8.71 30.28 12.77
CA TYR A 637 9.93 29.48 12.68
C TYR A 637 10.40 29.35 11.24
N ALA A 638 11.68 29.05 11.10
CA ALA A 638 12.31 28.63 9.87
C ALA A 638 13.25 27.46 10.15
N SER A 639 13.21 26.44 9.31
CA SER A 639 14.04 25.24 9.46
C SER A 639 14.72 24.86 8.16
N TYR A 640 15.88 24.22 8.31
CA TYR A 640 16.56 23.44 7.29
C TYR A 640 16.80 22.05 7.84
N THR A 641 16.35 21.03 7.11
CA THR A 641 16.43 19.63 7.53
C THR A 641 16.89 18.76 6.39
N THR A 642 17.67 17.73 6.72
CA THR A 642 18.07 16.69 5.75
C THR A 642 17.56 15.33 6.21
N GLY A 643 17.37 14.42 5.26
CA GLY A 643 16.96 13.05 5.50
C GLY A 643 17.47 12.14 4.41
N TYR A 644 17.36 10.85 4.61
CA TYR A 644 17.74 9.83 3.63
C TYR A 644 16.86 8.59 3.77
N ARG A 645 16.82 7.80 2.72
CA ARG A 645 16.38 6.41 2.75
C ARG A 645 17.54 5.56 2.23
N ALA A 646 17.86 4.49 2.94
CA ALA A 646 18.98 3.63 2.57
C ALA A 646 18.74 2.94 1.23
N GLY A 647 19.79 2.62 0.53
CA GLY A 647 19.76 1.73 -0.62
C GLY A 647 19.47 0.29 -0.21
N GLY A 648 19.53 -0.61 -1.15
CA GLY A 648 19.22 -2.02 -0.92
C GLY A 648 19.46 -2.88 -2.14
N PHE A 649 18.75 -4.00 -2.19
CA PHE A 649 18.82 -4.95 -3.30
C PHE A 649 17.44 -5.18 -3.90
N ASN A 650 17.40 -5.35 -5.22
CA ASN A 650 16.21 -5.75 -5.93
C ASN A 650 15.94 -7.24 -5.73
N GLY A 651 15.01 -7.57 -4.83
CA GLY A 651 14.65 -8.97 -4.53
C GLY A 651 14.06 -9.72 -5.73
N GLY A 652 13.38 -8.99 -6.63
CA GLY A 652 12.79 -9.51 -7.85
C GLY A 652 13.73 -9.58 -9.06
N SER A 653 14.99 -9.16 -8.95
CA SER A 653 15.92 -9.02 -10.07
C SER A 653 17.33 -9.50 -9.70
N TYR A 654 17.96 -10.18 -10.64
CA TYR A 654 19.37 -10.60 -10.53
C TYR A 654 20.00 -10.56 -11.91
N ASN A 655 21.12 -9.90 -12.04
CA ASN A 655 21.82 -9.80 -13.31
C ASN A 655 22.59 -11.09 -13.62
N ARG A 656 22.03 -11.94 -14.46
CA ARG A 656 22.63 -13.21 -14.87
C ARG A 656 23.93 -13.03 -15.68
N ILE A 657 24.09 -11.90 -16.36
CA ILE A 657 25.28 -11.67 -17.22
C ILE A 657 26.48 -11.33 -16.35
N THR A 658 26.31 -10.51 -15.36
CA THR A 658 27.39 -10.08 -14.45
C THR A 658 27.54 -11.00 -13.24
N SER A 659 26.58 -11.89 -13.00
CA SER A 659 26.46 -12.72 -11.78
C SER A 659 26.51 -11.88 -10.50
N THR A 660 25.87 -10.69 -10.54
CA THR A 660 25.77 -9.77 -9.43
C THR A 660 24.31 -9.52 -9.09
N GLY A 661 24.00 -9.30 -7.82
CA GLY A 661 22.72 -8.79 -7.41
C GLY A 661 22.50 -7.39 -7.98
N ASP A 662 21.29 -7.06 -8.21
CA ASP A 662 20.90 -5.72 -8.65
C ASP A 662 20.66 -4.86 -7.41
N ALA A 663 21.67 -4.06 -7.07
CA ALA A 663 21.63 -3.15 -5.92
C ALA A 663 21.27 -1.75 -6.38
N PHE A 664 20.63 -1.01 -5.49
CA PHE A 664 20.32 0.41 -5.66
C PHE A 664 20.91 1.23 -4.50
N ASP A 665 21.24 2.47 -4.77
CA ASP A 665 21.87 3.37 -3.83
C ASP A 665 20.87 4.08 -2.91
N GLU A 666 21.38 4.78 -1.88
CA GLU A 666 20.56 5.64 -1.03
C GLU A 666 19.97 6.82 -1.82
N GLU A 667 18.86 7.33 -1.35
CA GLU A 667 18.29 8.60 -1.80
C GLU A 667 18.31 9.63 -0.67
N THR A 668 18.44 10.90 -1.01
CA THR A 668 18.60 11.99 -0.05
C THR A 668 17.68 13.16 -0.33
N ILE A 669 17.31 13.87 0.74
CA ILE A 669 16.45 15.04 0.68
C ILE A 669 17.00 16.18 1.50
N GLU A 670 16.92 17.39 0.96
CA GLU A 670 17.14 18.66 1.64
C GLU A 670 15.86 19.47 1.63
N SER A 671 15.39 19.91 2.80
CA SER A 671 14.14 20.64 2.94
C SER A 671 14.33 21.94 3.69
N MET A 672 13.70 22.99 3.17
CA MET A 672 13.52 24.29 3.85
C MET A 672 12.05 24.50 4.16
N GLU A 673 11.74 24.93 5.37
CA GLU A 673 10.38 25.23 5.79
C GLU A 673 10.34 26.55 6.57
N VAL A 674 9.30 27.36 6.32
CA VAL A 674 8.97 28.56 7.11
C VAL A 674 7.51 28.46 7.50
N GLY A 675 7.24 28.55 8.79
CA GLY A 675 5.87 28.45 9.28
C GLY A 675 5.59 29.39 10.44
N PHE A 676 4.31 29.50 10.76
CA PHE A 676 3.87 30.14 11.98
C PHE A 676 2.87 29.26 12.74
N LYS A 677 2.84 29.45 14.05
CA LYS A 677 1.85 28.84 14.93
C LYS A 677 1.18 29.92 15.79
N SER A 678 -0.15 29.80 15.90
CA SER A 678 -0.91 30.84 16.63
C SER A 678 -2.13 30.27 17.36
N VAL A 679 -2.39 30.85 18.53
CA VAL A 679 -3.61 30.64 19.29
C VAL A 679 -4.27 32.01 19.44
N LEU A 680 -5.40 32.21 18.78
CA LEU A 680 -6.08 33.48 18.61
C LEU A 680 -7.45 33.46 19.30
N ALA A 681 -8.12 34.63 19.34
CA ALA A 681 -9.48 34.75 19.85
C ALA A 681 -9.65 34.17 21.27
N ASP A 682 -8.75 34.54 22.19
CA ASP A 682 -8.73 34.10 23.59
C ASP A 682 -8.70 32.54 23.74
N GLY A 683 -7.91 31.87 22.92
CA GLY A 683 -7.75 30.43 22.96
C GLY A 683 -8.78 29.64 22.15
N ARG A 684 -9.63 30.32 21.38
CA ARG A 684 -10.72 29.70 20.61
C ARG A 684 -10.34 29.33 19.17
N LEU A 685 -9.29 29.90 18.62
CA LEU A 685 -8.83 29.64 17.27
C LEU A 685 -7.35 29.27 17.29
N ARG A 686 -7.03 28.05 16.97
CA ARG A 686 -5.68 27.61 16.63
C ARG A 686 -5.54 27.65 15.11
N LEU A 687 -4.54 28.40 14.61
CA LEU A 687 -4.23 28.50 13.18
C LEU A 687 -2.73 28.39 12.99
N ASN A 688 -2.32 27.36 12.27
CA ASN A 688 -0.95 27.07 11.91
C ASN A 688 -0.83 27.03 10.40
N ALA A 689 0.29 27.49 9.85
CA ALA A 689 0.59 27.32 8.43
C ALA A 689 2.09 27.20 8.22
N SER A 690 2.46 26.46 7.18
CA SER A 690 3.84 26.29 6.73
C SER A 690 3.94 26.36 5.21
N LEU A 691 5.03 26.95 4.74
CA LEU A 691 5.50 26.92 3.37
C LEU A 691 6.79 26.11 3.37
N TYR A 692 6.90 25.17 2.46
CA TYR A 692 8.09 24.33 2.34
C TYR A 692 8.54 24.23 0.88
N SER A 693 9.84 23.99 0.74
CA SER A 693 10.48 23.59 -0.51
C SER A 693 11.50 22.52 -0.21
N TYR A 694 11.59 21.51 -1.07
CA TYR A 694 12.63 20.50 -0.95
C TYR A 694 13.19 20.07 -2.30
N ASP A 695 14.48 19.71 -2.27
CA ASP A 695 15.20 19.04 -3.33
C ASP A 695 15.45 17.59 -2.92
N TYR A 696 15.17 16.67 -3.84
CA TYR A 696 15.23 15.25 -3.62
C TYR A 696 16.11 14.62 -4.71
N ASP A 697 17.26 14.09 -4.31
CA ASP A 697 18.27 13.54 -5.19
C ASP A 697 18.28 12.00 -5.13
N ASP A 698 18.65 11.39 -6.25
CA ASP A 698 18.79 9.94 -6.43
C ASP A 698 17.52 9.15 -6.05
N VAL A 699 16.35 9.69 -6.43
CA VAL A 699 15.05 9.14 -6.09
C VAL A 699 14.93 7.69 -6.51
N GLN A 700 14.59 6.82 -5.58
CA GLN A 700 14.33 5.40 -5.80
C GLN A 700 12.97 5.21 -6.48
N ILE A 701 12.99 4.91 -7.76
CA ILE A 701 11.79 4.71 -8.57
C ILE A 701 11.57 3.24 -8.83
N SER A 702 10.39 2.76 -8.46
CA SER A 702 9.95 1.39 -8.76
C SER A 702 9.47 1.29 -10.20
N THR A 703 10.05 0.41 -10.98
CA THR A 703 9.66 0.10 -12.36
C THR A 703 9.33 -1.38 -12.50
N VAL A 704 8.29 -1.71 -13.25
CA VAL A 704 8.01 -3.09 -13.62
C VAL A 704 8.73 -3.37 -14.92
N LYS A 705 9.61 -4.34 -14.92
CA LYS A 705 10.35 -4.81 -16.11
C LYS A 705 9.84 -6.19 -16.51
N SER A 706 9.70 -6.38 -17.80
CA SER A 706 9.43 -7.69 -18.39
C SER A 706 10.59 -8.08 -19.29
N ASP A 707 11.21 -9.20 -19.02
CA ASP A 707 12.31 -9.74 -19.80
C ASP A 707 12.15 -11.24 -20.04
N ALA A 708 13.19 -11.88 -20.59
CA ALA A 708 13.21 -13.33 -20.78
C ALA A 708 13.09 -14.13 -19.46
N ASN A 709 13.21 -13.46 -18.31
CA ASN A 709 13.11 -14.05 -16.98
C ASN A 709 11.72 -13.83 -16.35
N GLY A 710 10.81 -13.16 -17.06
CA GLY A 710 9.46 -12.84 -16.59
C GLY A 710 9.28 -11.40 -16.13
N LEU A 711 8.24 -11.18 -15.33
CA LEU A 711 7.88 -9.87 -14.80
C LEU A 711 8.59 -9.63 -13.46
N SER A 712 9.32 -8.53 -13.32
CA SER A 712 9.98 -8.12 -12.08
C SER A 712 9.71 -6.66 -11.76
N THR A 713 9.64 -6.33 -10.48
CA THR A 713 9.66 -4.95 -10.01
C THR A 713 11.08 -4.63 -9.58
N GLU A 714 11.66 -3.61 -10.19
CA GLU A 714 13.02 -3.16 -9.91
C GLU A 714 13.02 -1.70 -9.45
N ILE A 715 13.95 -1.38 -8.57
CA ILE A 715 14.20 -0.02 -8.11
C ILE A 715 15.49 0.48 -8.75
N ASP A 716 15.38 1.66 -9.33
CA ASP A 716 16.51 2.39 -9.88
C ASP A 716 16.62 3.77 -9.23
N ASN A 717 17.82 4.25 -8.93
CA ASN A 717 18.06 5.64 -8.54
C ASN A 717 18.09 6.53 -9.79
N ALA A 718 16.92 6.99 -10.19
CA ALA A 718 16.77 7.44 -11.57
C ALA A 718 16.38 8.91 -11.72
N ALA A 719 16.05 9.63 -10.64
CA ALA A 719 15.46 10.96 -10.79
C ALA A 719 15.98 11.97 -9.77
N LYS A 720 15.85 13.23 -10.15
CA LYS A 720 15.94 14.39 -9.27
C LYS A 720 14.59 15.10 -9.31
N LEU A 721 14.05 15.42 -8.13
CA LEU A 721 12.73 15.99 -7.95
C LEU A 721 12.80 17.22 -7.05
N SER A 722 12.17 18.32 -7.46
CA SER A 722 11.96 19.50 -6.59
C SER A 722 10.49 19.72 -6.37
N ARG A 723 10.09 20.06 -5.15
CA ARG A 723 8.70 20.39 -4.80
C ARG A 723 8.60 21.57 -3.87
N GLU A 724 7.49 22.30 -4.02
CA GLU A 724 7.09 23.40 -3.13
C GLU A 724 5.65 23.16 -2.65
N GLY A 725 5.32 23.62 -1.47
CA GLY A 725 3.97 23.47 -0.97
C GLY A 725 3.58 24.41 0.15
N LEU A 726 2.27 24.41 0.40
CA LEU A 726 1.64 25.14 1.47
C LEU A 726 0.75 24.20 2.28
N GLU A 727 0.87 24.23 3.59
CA GLU A 727 -0.03 23.55 4.50
C GLU A 727 -0.69 24.56 5.44
N VAL A 728 -1.99 24.35 5.71
CA VAL A 728 -2.75 25.19 6.66
C VAL A 728 -3.59 24.27 7.53
N GLU A 729 -3.54 24.49 8.84
CA GLU A 729 -4.33 23.80 9.84
C GLU A 729 -5.08 24.80 10.71
N ALA A 730 -6.38 24.58 10.89
CA ALA A 730 -7.23 25.41 11.72
C ALA A 730 -8.15 24.55 12.60
N ALA A 731 -8.23 24.90 13.87
CA ALA A 731 -9.27 24.44 14.79
C ALA A 731 -9.93 25.64 15.42
N TRP A 732 -11.22 25.82 15.19
CA TRP A 732 -11.97 26.98 15.61
C TRP A 732 -13.20 26.61 16.44
N LEU A 733 -13.16 26.92 17.72
CA LEU A 733 -14.30 26.81 18.60
C LEU A 733 -15.24 28.06 18.39
N ILE A 734 -16.12 27.93 17.38
CA ILE A 734 -17.03 29.00 16.95
C ILE A 734 -17.96 29.43 18.11
N THR A 735 -18.49 28.44 18.81
CA THR A 735 -19.20 28.58 20.08
C THR A 735 -18.70 27.51 21.05
N ASP A 736 -19.08 27.54 22.32
CA ASP A 736 -18.72 26.51 23.30
C ASP A 736 -19.29 25.11 22.97
N ARG A 737 -20.01 24.99 21.85
CA ARG A 737 -20.70 23.75 21.39
C ARG A 737 -20.48 23.48 19.91
N LEU A 738 -19.74 24.30 19.21
CA LEU A 738 -19.57 24.20 17.77
C LEU A 738 -18.11 24.45 17.42
N GLN A 739 -17.42 23.41 16.98
CA GLN A 739 -16.04 23.44 16.52
C GLN A 739 -15.99 23.18 15.02
N LEU A 740 -15.14 23.91 14.34
CA LEU A 740 -14.72 23.70 12.96
C LEU A 740 -13.25 23.30 12.95
N THR A 741 -12.95 22.16 12.35
CA THR A 741 -11.58 21.74 12.05
C THR A 741 -11.39 21.77 10.53
N ALA A 742 -10.28 22.33 10.06
CA ALA A 742 -9.96 22.40 8.62
C ALA A 742 -8.47 22.21 8.40
N ASN A 743 -8.12 21.36 7.45
CA ASN A 743 -6.75 21.12 7.01
C ASN A 743 -6.72 21.26 5.49
N TYR A 744 -5.69 21.93 4.99
CA TYR A 744 -5.46 22.09 3.55
C TYR A 744 -4.00 21.88 3.21
N SER A 745 -3.73 21.21 2.11
CA SER A 745 -2.39 21.04 1.55
C SER A 745 -2.42 21.31 0.05
N TYR A 746 -1.48 22.12 -0.38
CA TYR A 746 -1.15 22.38 -1.77
C TYR A 746 0.27 21.88 -2.05
N ILE A 747 0.47 21.16 -3.14
CA ILE A 747 1.76 20.62 -3.55
C ILE A 747 1.94 20.89 -5.04
N ASP A 748 3.05 21.52 -5.40
CA ASP A 748 3.48 21.71 -6.77
C ASP A 748 4.92 21.17 -6.92
N GLY A 749 5.21 20.53 -8.04
CA GLY A 749 6.54 20.04 -8.26
C GLY A 749 6.75 19.37 -9.61
N SER A 750 8.01 19.21 -9.95
CA SER A 750 8.43 18.61 -11.21
C SER A 750 9.66 17.75 -11.02
N TYR A 751 9.85 16.80 -11.91
CA TYR A 751 11.13 16.12 -12.04
C TYR A 751 12.11 17.02 -12.80
N ASP A 752 13.23 17.37 -12.15
CA ASP A 752 14.29 18.19 -12.75
C ASP A 752 15.15 17.37 -13.70
N ALA A 753 15.38 16.11 -13.37
CA ALA A 753 16.07 15.15 -14.21
C ALA A 753 15.39 13.80 -14.10
N PHE A 754 15.12 13.21 -15.23
CA PHE A 754 14.66 11.82 -15.35
C PHE A 754 15.53 11.19 -16.45
N PRO A 755 16.27 10.12 -16.18
CA PRO A 755 17.08 9.52 -17.22
C PRO A 755 16.15 9.06 -18.35
N PRO A 756 16.53 9.32 -19.60
CA PRO A 756 15.79 8.80 -20.73
C PRO A 756 15.91 7.27 -20.69
N TYR A 757 14.94 6.64 -20.05
CA TYR A 757 14.86 5.20 -19.97
C TYR A 757 14.71 4.66 -21.38
N LEU A 758 15.75 4.01 -21.88
CA LEU A 758 15.78 3.37 -23.19
C LEU A 758 15.37 4.27 -24.39
N GLY A 759 15.58 5.59 -24.32
CA GLY A 759 15.23 6.51 -25.40
C GLY A 759 13.75 6.91 -25.48
N LEU A 760 12.95 6.55 -24.48
CA LEU A 760 11.59 7.02 -24.32
C LEU A 760 11.61 8.36 -23.58
N THR A 761 10.97 9.38 -24.15
CA THR A 761 10.66 10.61 -23.41
C THR A 761 9.37 10.35 -22.64
N ILE A 762 9.51 9.68 -21.48
CA ILE A 762 8.41 9.55 -20.54
C ILE A 762 8.46 10.80 -19.68
N THR A 763 7.37 11.54 -19.59
CA THR A 763 7.21 12.50 -18.50
C THR A 763 6.83 11.68 -17.28
N PRO A 764 7.69 11.58 -16.26
CA PRO A 764 7.33 10.86 -15.06
C PRO A 764 6.10 11.54 -14.48
N THR A 765 5.16 10.75 -14.11
CA THR A 765 3.96 11.24 -13.46
C THR A 765 4.28 11.44 -11.99
N GLU A 766 3.74 12.48 -11.39
CA GLU A 766 4.12 12.95 -10.06
C GLU A 766 3.69 12.02 -8.91
N GLY A 767 3.29 10.78 -9.22
CA GLY A 767 2.92 9.78 -8.23
C GLY A 767 1.61 10.09 -7.49
N LEU A 768 1.46 9.56 -6.27
CA LEU A 768 0.26 9.74 -5.42
C LEU A 768 0.22 11.10 -4.71
N ALA A 769 0.58 12.20 -5.37
CA ALA A 769 0.51 13.54 -4.79
C ALA A 769 -0.61 14.33 -5.46
N PRO A 770 -1.78 14.51 -4.82
CA PRO A 770 -2.80 15.44 -5.30
C PRO A 770 -2.26 16.87 -5.19
N GLU A 771 -2.44 17.68 -6.21
CA GLU A 771 -2.07 19.10 -6.17
C GLU A 771 -2.76 19.80 -5.01
N ASN A 772 -4.05 19.53 -4.82
CA ASN A 772 -4.83 20.05 -3.71
C ASN A 772 -5.48 18.91 -2.92
N SER A 773 -5.38 18.98 -1.60
CA SER A 773 -6.13 18.13 -0.69
C SER A 773 -6.67 18.95 0.48
N ALA A 774 -7.87 18.62 0.95
CA ALA A 774 -8.52 19.33 2.03
C ALA A 774 -9.38 18.40 2.89
N TYR A 775 -9.35 18.62 4.19
CA TYR A 775 -10.27 18.01 5.15
C TYR A 775 -10.98 19.10 5.95
N VAL A 776 -12.29 18.98 6.08
CA VAL A 776 -13.10 19.91 6.88
C VAL A 776 -14.08 19.11 7.73
N ALA A 777 -14.12 19.37 9.03
CA ALA A 777 -15.06 18.75 9.95
C ALA A 777 -15.79 19.79 10.80
N LEU A 778 -17.06 19.54 11.06
CA LEU A 778 -17.92 20.31 11.93
C LEU A 778 -18.39 19.40 13.07
N ASP A 779 -18.01 19.73 14.30
CA ASP A 779 -18.43 19.06 15.52
C ASP A 779 -19.37 19.97 16.28
N TRP A 780 -20.61 19.51 16.51
CA TRP A 780 -21.67 20.31 17.10
C TRP A 780 -22.43 19.59 18.20
N ASP A 781 -22.37 20.07 19.43
CA ASP A 781 -23.26 19.66 20.51
C ASP A 781 -24.64 20.29 20.34
N VAL A 782 -25.49 19.62 19.61
CA VAL A 782 -26.85 20.08 19.27
C VAL A 782 -27.69 20.28 20.52
N LEU A 783 -27.54 19.39 21.53
CA LEU A 783 -28.27 19.43 22.76
C LEU A 783 -27.40 19.02 23.96
N ARG A 784 -27.36 19.88 24.99
CA ARG A 784 -26.87 19.51 26.33
C ARG A 784 -28.00 19.76 27.34
N ARG A 785 -28.50 18.67 27.97
CA ARG A 785 -29.60 18.80 28.96
C ARG A 785 -29.37 17.80 30.12
N GLY A 786 -28.94 18.35 31.26
CA GLY A 786 -28.58 17.55 32.41
C GLY A 786 -27.43 16.60 32.06
N LYS A 787 -27.68 15.31 32.18
CA LYS A 787 -26.74 14.22 31.91
C LYS A 787 -26.76 13.72 30.44
N HIS A 788 -27.54 14.39 29.60
CA HIS A 788 -27.66 13.99 28.20
C HIS A 788 -26.96 15.02 27.30
N VAL A 789 -26.15 14.50 26.37
CA VAL A 789 -25.53 15.26 25.28
C VAL A 789 -25.92 14.61 23.96
N VAL A 790 -26.31 15.42 22.97
CA VAL A 790 -26.45 14.96 21.59
C VAL A 790 -25.48 15.74 20.74
N SER A 791 -24.55 15.04 20.14
CA SER A 791 -23.51 15.62 19.29
C SER A 791 -23.70 15.19 17.85
N PHE A 792 -23.40 16.07 16.93
CA PHE A 792 -23.42 15.82 15.49
C PHE A 792 -22.07 16.14 14.89
N ASN A 793 -21.48 15.20 14.16
CA ASN A 793 -20.28 15.38 13.36
C ASN A 793 -20.65 15.29 11.88
N LEU A 794 -20.08 16.20 11.08
CA LEU A 794 -20.11 16.16 9.62
C LEU A 794 -18.71 16.49 9.12
N SER A 795 -18.13 15.62 8.30
CA SER A 795 -16.82 15.85 7.71
C SER A 795 -16.81 15.62 6.21
N GLY A 796 -15.89 16.29 5.54
CA GLY A 796 -15.63 16.13 4.12
C GLY A 796 -14.14 16.10 3.84
N ASN A 797 -13.71 15.16 3.01
CA ASN A 797 -12.36 15.07 2.47
C ASN A 797 -12.42 15.29 0.96
N TYR A 798 -11.56 16.16 0.46
CA TYR A 798 -11.35 16.42 -0.96
C TYR A 798 -9.92 16.11 -1.34
N GLN A 799 -9.73 15.46 -2.48
CA GLN A 799 -8.43 15.27 -3.12
C GLN A 799 -8.56 15.49 -4.62
N ASP A 800 -7.57 16.16 -5.21
CA ASP A 800 -7.42 16.24 -6.67
C ASP A 800 -7.09 14.86 -7.25
N ALA A 801 -7.25 14.76 -8.57
CA ALA A 801 -6.85 13.58 -9.31
C ALA A 801 -5.36 13.30 -9.14
N THR A 802 -5.00 12.03 -8.95
CA THR A 802 -3.61 11.58 -8.85
C THR A 802 -3.31 10.54 -9.90
N GLN A 803 -2.05 10.37 -10.22
CA GLN A 803 -1.63 9.25 -11.04
C GLN A 803 -1.18 8.10 -10.13
N SER A 804 -1.44 6.87 -10.58
CA SER A 804 -1.07 5.71 -9.80
C SER A 804 0.44 5.48 -9.80
N ILE A 805 0.97 4.98 -8.69
CA ILE A 805 2.35 4.52 -8.58
C ILE A 805 2.57 3.35 -9.54
N GLY A 806 3.78 3.29 -10.12
CA GLY A 806 4.15 2.19 -11.00
C GLY A 806 3.76 2.44 -12.44
N ALA A 807 4.28 3.52 -13.00
CA ALA A 807 4.39 3.66 -14.42
C ALA A 807 5.33 2.61 -14.97
N SER A 808 4.83 1.43 -15.19
CA SER A 808 5.57 0.48 -15.97
C SER A 808 5.53 0.87 -17.42
N THR A 809 6.67 1.20 -17.97
CA THR A 809 6.83 1.46 -19.40
C THR A 809 8.07 0.74 -19.89
N SER A 810 8.13 -0.55 -19.72
CA SER A 810 9.12 -1.34 -20.44
C SER A 810 8.50 -1.83 -21.73
N LEU A 811 8.69 -1.08 -22.80
CA LEU A 811 8.56 -1.63 -24.13
C LEU A 811 9.89 -2.28 -24.50
N TYR A 812 9.96 -3.58 -24.37
CA TYR A 812 11.06 -4.35 -24.89
C TYR A 812 11.09 -4.27 -26.41
N THR A 813 12.18 -3.76 -26.93
CA THR A 813 12.52 -3.99 -28.33
C THR A 813 13.53 -5.14 -28.38
N ALA A 814 13.22 -6.17 -29.15
CA ALA A 814 14.25 -7.12 -29.55
C ALA A 814 15.47 -6.34 -30.06
N ALA A 815 16.70 -6.75 -29.68
CA ALA A 815 17.90 -6.03 -29.99
C ALA A 815 17.95 -5.56 -31.45
N GLY A 816 17.99 -4.23 -31.67
CA GLY A 816 18.08 -3.62 -33.00
C GLY A 816 16.78 -3.07 -33.59
N GLN A 817 15.64 -3.14 -32.88
CA GLN A 817 14.41 -2.49 -33.32
C GLN A 817 14.33 -1.06 -32.76
N PRO A 818 13.73 -0.09 -33.51
CA PRO A 818 13.51 1.25 -32.97
C PRO A 818 12.49 1.19 -31.83
N GLN A 819 12.77 1.87 -30.73
CA GLN A 819 11.85 2.02 -29.62
C GLN A 819 10.62 2.83 -30.07
N ILE A 820 9.43 2.34 -29.73
CA ILE A 820 8.18 3.00 -30.05
C ILE A 820 7.75 3.78 -28.81
N PRO A 821 7.66 5.12 -28.88
CA PRO A 821 7.09 5.88 -27.78
C PRO A 821 5.60 5.54 -27.68
N VAL A 822 5.21 4.83 -26.66
CA VAL A 822 3.80 4.58 -26.35
C VAL A 822 3.42 5.47 -25.19
N ASN A 823 2.49 6.37 -25.45
CA ASN A 823 1.90 7.18 -24.40
C ASN A 823 0.84 6.30 -23.71
N PHE A 824 1.28 5.48 -22.75
CA PHE A 824 0.34 4.75 -21.92
C PHE A 824 -0.41 5.76 -21.07
N GLN A 825 -1.72 5.83 -21.23
CA GLN A 825 -2.53 6.51 -20.23
C GLN A 825 -2.40 5.72 -18.93
N GLN A 826 -1.71 6.35 -18.00
CA GLN A 826 -1.59 5.79 -16.67
C GLN A 826 -2.96 5.76 -16.00
N PRO A 827 -3.23 4.76 -15.19
CA PRO A 827 -4.42 4.76 -14.37
C PRO A 827 -4.45 6.04 -13.52
N VAL A 828 -5.44 6.86 -13.71
CA VAL A 828 -5.65 8.10 -12.98
C VAL A 828 -6.68 7.85 -11.90
N ASN A 829 -6.31 8.06 -10.63
CA ASN A 829 -7.28 8.18 -9.56
C ASN A 829 -7.99 9.52 -9.73
N GLN A 830 -9.30 9.49 -9.96
CA GLN A 830 -10.08 10.71 -10.19
C GLN A 830 -10.12 11.58 -8.92
N SER A 831 -10.35 12.88 -9.10
CA SER A 831 -10.65 13.75 -7.97
C SER A 831 -11.88 13.24 -7.23
N ARG A 832 -11.84 13.26 -5.90
CA ARG A 832 -12.92 12.72 -5.07
C ARG A 832 -13.31 13.67 -3.94
N THR A 833 -14.57 13.53 -3.50
CA THR A 833 -15.07 14.20 -2.28
C THR A 833 -15.85 13.20 -1.44
N LEU A 834 -15.26 12.76 -0.34
CA LEU A 834 -15.92 11.83 0.59
C LEU A 834 -16.58 12.61 1.71
N VAL A 835 -17.82 12.27 2.01
CA VAL A 835 -18.60 12.91 3.08
C VAL A 835 -18.98 11.88 4.12
N ASN A 836 -18.63 12.18 5.39
CA ASN A 836 -18.92 11.31 6.54
C ASN A 836 -19.79 12.05 7.57
N THR A 837 -20.58 11.30 8.33
CA THR A 837 -21.44 11.87 9.36
C THR A 837 -21.60 10.94 10.56
N ARG A 838 -21.81 11.52 11.74
CA ARG A 838 -22.09 10.80 12.97
C ARG A 838 -23.04 11.60 13.86
N LEU A 839 -24.06 10.94 14.38
CA LEU A 839 -24.97 11.49 15.39
C LEU A 839 -24.84 10.62 16.65
N THR A 840 -24.38 11.23 17.74
CA THR A 840 -24.14 10.53 19.01
C THR A 840 -25.06 11.06 20.09
N TRP A 841 -25.73 10.18 20.82
CA TRP A 841 -26.34 10.45 22.09
C TRP A 841 -25.48 9.88 23.20
N ALA A 842 -25.06 10.72 24.14
CA ALA A 842 -24.28 10.34 25.31
C ALA A 842 -25.10 10.61 26.59
N TYR A 843 -24.99 9.69 27.54
CA TYR A 843 -25.61 9.75 28.86
C TYR A 843 -24.59 9.44 29.93
N GLU A 844 -24.35 10.38 30.83
CA GLU A 844 -23.50 10.22 32.00
C GLU A 844 -24.33 9.81 33.22
N ALA A 845 -24.14 8.60 33.73
CA ALA A 845 -24.83 8.08 34.90
C ALA A 845 -24.22 8.60 36.20
N ASP A 846 -24.91 8.39 37.32
CA ASP A 846 -24.32 8.65 38.63
C ASP A 846 -23.22 7.60 38.90
N GLY A 847 -22.00 8.07 39.21
CA GLY A 847 -20.84 7.21 39.43
C GLY A 847 -19.83 7.17 38.27
N GLY A 848 -19.99 8.05 37.27
CA GLY A 848 -19.03 8.25 36.21
C GLY A 848 -19.19 7.32 34.99
N THR A 849 -20.17 6.39 35.02
CA THR A 849 -20.44 5.54 33.85
C THR A 849 -21.06 6.36 32.72
N GLU A 850 -20.44 6.37 31.57
CA GLU A 850 -20.94 6.97 30.35
C GLU A 850 -21.45 5.89 29.38
N VAL A 851 -22.64 6.12 28.81
CA VAL A 851 -23.22 5.30 27.73
C VAL A 851 -23.38 6.18 26.50
N ARG A 852 -22.82 5.78 25.39
CA ARG A 852 -22.96 6.45 24.09
C ARG A 852 -23.67 5.52 23.09
N VAL A 853 -24.57 6.08 22.31
CA VAL A 853 -25.20 5.42 21.16
C VAL A 853 -25.02 6.33 19.96
N SER A 854 -24.38 5.85 18.94
CA SER A 854 -24.12 6.62 17.72
C SER A 854 -24.72 5.95 16.50
N ALA A 855 -25.30 6.74 15.60
CA ALA A 855 -25.57 6.36 14.22
C ALA A 855 -24.54 7.08 13.33
N TRP A 856 -23.92 6.34 12.43
CA TRP A 856 -22.84 6.86 11.59
C TRP A 856 -23.01 6.44 10.13
N GLY A 857 -22.39 7.21 9.24
CA GLY A 857 -22.24 6.90 7.82
C GLY A 857 -20.93 7.43 7.29
N GLN A 858 -20.24 6.63 6.51
CA GLN A 858 -19.02 6.97 5.77
C GLN A 858 -19.34 6.91 4.27
N ASN A 859 -18.70 7.82 3.49
CA ASN A 859 -19.00 7.98 2.08
C ASN A 859 -20.51 8.05 1.80
N ILE A 860 -21.26 8.87 2.57
CA ILE A 860 -22.72 8.93 2.50
C ILE A 860 -23.26 9.45 1.16
N THR A 861 -22.42 10.01 0.33
CA THR A 861 -22.71 10.42 -1.04
C THR A 861 -22.60 9.27 -2.03
N ASP A 862 -22.08 8.13 -1.58
CA ASP A 862 -21.82 6.93 -2.39
C ASP A 862 -20.96 7.26 -3.62
N GLU A 863 -19.89 8.00 -3.36
CA GLU A 863 -18.92 8.38 -4.38
C GLU A 863 -18.11 7.16 -4.81
N ASP A 864 -18.18 6.82 -6.08
CA ASP A 864 -17.33 5.79 -6.68
C ASP A 864 -15.95 6.39 -6.95
N TYR A 865 -14.91 5.85 -6.32
CA TYR A 865 -13.56 6.37 -6.47
C TYR A 865 -12.51 5.26 -6.53
N ARG A 866 -11.38 5.59 -7.12
CA ARG A 866 -10.24 4.70 -7.24
C ARG A 866 -9.19 5.06 -6.20
N THR A 867 -8.59 4.06 -5.60
CA THR A 867 -7.54 4.23 -4.57
C THR A 867 -6.16 3.97 -5.11
N PHE A 868 -6.06 3.01 -6.00
CA PHE A 868 -4.80 2.57 -6.58
C PHE A 868 -5.04 2.04 -7.98
N GLY A 869 -4.02 2.05 -8.82
CA GLY A 869 -4.06 1.39 -10.10
C GLY A 869 -2.65 1.05 -10.56
N TYR A 870 -2.51 -0.02 -11.28
CA TYR A 870 -1.24 -0.41 -11.86
C TYR A 870 -1.44 -0.89 -13.30
N ASN A 871 -0.39 -0.74 -14.08
CA ASN A 871 -0.33 -1.27 -15.42
C ASN A 871 0.74 -2.35 -15.42
N LEU A 872 0.34 -3.59 -15.57
CA LEU A 872 1.25 -4.73 -15.60
C LEU A 872 2.13 -4.75 -16.87
N GLY A 873 2.23 -3.63 -17.56
CA GLY A 873 3.13 -3.41 -18.67
C GLY A 873 2.52 -3.68 -20.03
N ALA A 874 3.35 -3.43 -21.05
CA ALA A 874 2.99 -3.66 -22.45
C ALA A 874 2.67 -5.14 -22.74
N ASP A 875 3.23 -6.03 -21.93
CA ASP A 875 3.12 -7.47 -22.15
C ASP A 875 1.76 -8.02 -21.76
N LEU A 876 1.14 -7.46 -20.72
CA LEU A 876 -0.19 -7.83 -20.28
C LEU A 876 -1.27 -6.92 -20.82
N GLY A 877 -0.93 -5.66 -21.09
CA GLY A 877 -1.84 -4.67 -21.65
C GLY A 877 -3.10 -4.41 -20.80
N LEU A 878 -3.04 -4.69 -19.49
CA LEU A 878 -4.16 -4.58 -18.58
C LEU A 878 -3.89 -3.51 -17.52
N PRO A 879 -4.35 -2.27 -17.68
CA PRO A 879 -4.46 -1.35 -16.58
C PRO A 879 -5.55 -1.85 -15.63
N VAL A 880 -5.19 -2.00 -14.37
CA VAL A 880 -6.06 -2.50 -13.31
C VAL A 880 -6.21 -1.43 -12.24
N HIS A 881 -7.42 -1.25 -11.74
CA HIS A 881 -7.71 -0.33 -10.64
C HIS A 881 -8.31 -1.06 -9.44
N GLN A 882 -7.99 -0.52 -8.27
CA GLN A 882 -8.69 -0.83 -7.02
C GLN A 882 -9.73 0.24 -6.74
N TRP A 883 -10.90 -0.17 -6.29
CA TRP A 883 -11.98 0.73 -5.92
C TRP A 883 -11.96 1.02 -4.43
N GLY A 884 -12.29 2.25 -4.08
CA GLY A 884 -12.47 2.67 -2.69
C GLY A 884 -13.79 2.15 -2.11
N ASN A 885 -13.91 2.25 -0.80
CA ASN A 885 -15.05 1.71 -0.08
C ASN A 885 -16.38 2.40 -0.47
N PRO A 886 -17.47 1.65 -0.74
CA PRO A 886 -18.78 2.21 -1.00
C PRO A 886 -19.37 2.87 0.26
N ALA A 887 -20.58 3.40 0.16
CA ALA A 887 -21.30 3.95 1.30
C ALA A 887 -21.51 2.89 2.40
N THR A 888 -20.96 3.16 3.59
CA THR A 888 -21.18 2.34 4.78
C THR A 888 -21.92 3.13 5.86
N TYR A 889 -22.78 2.45 6.60
CA TYR A 889 -23.54 3.04 7.69
C TYR A 889 -23.87 2.02 8.78
N GLY A 890 -24.01 2.50 9.98
CA GLY A 890 -24.26 1.61 11.10
C GLY A 890 -24.61 2.34 12.40
N VAL A 891 -24.67 1.54 13.43
CA VAL A 891 -24.89 1.99 14.81
C VAL A 891 -23.82 1.39 15.69
N ASP A 892 -23.29 2.17 16.63
CA ASP A 892 -22.44 1.69 17.69
C ASP A 892 -22.96 2.10 19.07
N ILE A 893 -22.69 1.22 20.02
CA ILE A 893 -22.98 1.44 21.44
C ILE A 893 -21.67 1.29 22.18
N SER A 894 -21.32 2.27 23.02
CA SER A 894 -20.18 2.14 23.94
C SER A 894 -20.58 2.45 25.37
N VAL A 895 -19.91 1.78 26.29
CA VAL A 895 -20.03 1.98 27.75
C VAL A 895 -18.64 2.13 28.30
N SER A 896 -18.38 3.24 29.00
CA SER A 896 -17.16 3.49 29.75
C SER A 896 -17.46 3.81 31.22
N MET A 897 -16.65 3.28 32.11
CA MET A 897 -16.81 3.48 33.54
C MET A 897 -15.47 3.49 34.28
#